data_99db64e014f14d17c569f2461b0a1270
#
_entry.id   99db64e014f14d17c569f2461b0a1270
#
_cell.length_a   1.000
_cell.length_b   1.000
_cell.length_c   1.000
_cell.angle_alpha   90.00
_cell.angle_beta   90.00
_cell.angle_gamma   90.00
#
_symmetry.space_group_name_H-M   'P 1'
#
loop_
_entity.id
_entity.type
_entity.pdbx_description
1 polymer ?
#
loop_
_entity_poly.entity_id
_entity_poly.type
_entity_poly.pdbx_seq_one_letter_code
_entity_poly.pdbx_strand_id
1 'polypeptide(L)'
;MPWKRREFLGLASSGLLSTAWPALAQTERAESIRAFSIVLTGVHPSLPENALGSLIFAFLSQGVALSVEIEFEEFAKHTTEGTHPVLSMLSDTASQNRTFVEIVPSTRQLMQKTGYFKARTLWNLRSEIDRLLPGAMVSAAQPAHFSTVSTDTLEGDLRQDGLRTGGCTTVIYDAIDLPEREALLGPAAVLMLPLKARLDLWAAQERMNSALFSQLGDGTAIAINVAELPINPARAYEIGQRIAAGVNRARLSGYLLSVLPREIYKRCCAFLPNHSRHYVILPELPRDADAYSTLLAQARGRLDVDCVTLVRGAERRADGTLLVETRDGEELRLGAPGLAADGEAVEGPLFFADEVAPQRGDVRHPDAVFVHRADTVGKIVAKVPTANGICLNYPTRIIDPAHELLLESRTTLKAASLVPQPSIFDDAMMADARLAYAYLEQAEIKATGLALTVRKRINGKAFNNSEITMWDVGSLILGLLAAIDLELAPAETIYRRIRKIFRSLPVIKDAEMAYPPTLINVRDTTINRRGFDACDFARLTSAVTRAAQQPPLAEACADLVSRWNITGLMQGGVLNNILKTRVQSSYLSHCAHYQARVLPLIGQANTRSPYREAFVGSTVADRTVNLLYTVDQIGILPTEPLLLEYVELGPSAECAVLTDVFLGAMKHHFDLTGQLLAPSETPIDTAPWFVYQGFDLGHETRWNVSYRKGRDVFFDPVATSPYGIFSTKAAYLWYAVRPCAFTRQMLDLAQSRARIDDFGMSSGLFLDGYTQMKNHADLNTNGIVLQALAHLKRRAR
;
A
#
# COMPACT_ATOMS: atom_id res chain seq x y z
N MET A 1 1.57 31.16 -17.46
CA MET A 1 1.10 31.68 -18.78
C MET A 1 -0.42 31.58 -18.81
N PRO A 2 -1.17 32.60 -19.18
CA PRO A 2 -2.62 32.51 -19.27
C PRO A 2 -3.01 31.65 -20.47
N TRP A 3 -3.80 30.64 -20.22
CA TRP A 3 -4.34 29.75 -21.23
C TRP A 3 -5.22 30.48 -22.23
N LYS A 4 -4.99 30.28 -23.50
CA LYS A 4 -5.84 30.84 -24.56
C LYS A 4 -7.11 29.95 -24.63
N ARG A 5 -8.28 30.59 -24.60
CA ARG A 5 -9.64 30.01 -24.68
C ARG A 5 -9.81 28.90 -25.73
N ARG A 6 -9.03 28.90 -26.80
CA ARG A 6 -9.06 27.92 -27.90
C ARG A 6 -8.39 26.58 -27.55
N GLU A 7 -7.38 26.56 -26.67
CA GLU A 7 -6.63 25.33 -26.34
C GLU A 7 -7.42 24.44 -25.36
N PHE A 8 -8.23 25.05 -24.49
CA PHE A 8 -9.08 24.29 -23.57
C PHE A 8 -10.24 23.57 -24.30
N LEU A 9 -10.81 24.16 -25.35
CA LEU A 9 -11.89 23.59 -26.14
C LEU A 9 -11.41 22.48 -27.10
N GLY A 10 -10.14 22.52 -27.52
CA GLY A 10 -9.56 21.50 -28.39
C GLY A 10 -9.26 20.17 -27.72
N LEU A 11 -9.02 20.16 -26.41
CA LEU A 11 -8.75 18.94 -25.64
C LEU A 11 -10.00 18.16 -25.27
N ALA A 12 -11.16 18.81 -25.27
CA ALA A 12 -12.43 18.18 -24.94
C ALA A 12 -13.03 17.32 -26.08
N SER A 13 -12.49 17.41 -27.30
CA SER A 13 -13.06 16.77 -28.49
C SER A 13 -12.34 15.51 -28.99
N SER A 14 -11.23 15.08 -28.37
CA SER A 14 -10.41 13.94 -28.84
C SER A 14 -10.59 12.65 -28.03
N GLY A 15 -11.79 12.36 -27.62
CA GLY A 15 -12.11 11.12 -26.90
C GLY A 15 -12.79 10.08 -27.78
N LEU A 16 -12.03 9.34 -28.55
CA LEU A 16 -12.42 8.03 -29.12
C LEU A 16 -11.17 7.35 -29.71
N LEU A 17 -10.59 6.44 -28.98
CA LEU A 17 -9.74 5.39 -29.58
C LEU A 17 -9.97 4.08 -28.85
N SER A 18 -10.84 3.27 -29.42
CA SER A 18 -10.86 1.84 -29.23
C SER A 18 -9.70 1.26 -30.06
N THR A 19 -8.72 0.65 -29.43
CA THR A 19 -7.72 -0.11 -30.15
C THR A 19 -7.53 -1.49 -29.55
N ALA A 20 -7.63 -2.47 -30.43
CA ALA A 20 -7.34 -3.87 -30.23
C ALA A 20 -5.89 -4.08 -29.73
N TRP A 21 -5.72 -5.10 -28.92
CA TRP A 21 -4.43 -5.55 -28.40
C TRP A 21 -3.60 -6.22 -29.50
N PRO A 22 -2.31 -5.88 -29.64
CA PRO A 22 -1.35 -6.74 -30.30
C PRO A 22 -0.69 -7.66 -29.26
N ALA A 23 -0.75 -8.96 -29.53
CA ALA A 23 0.08 -9.95 -28.86
C ALA A 23 1.55 -9.71 -29.26
N LEU A 24 2.38 -9.34 -28.29
CA LEU A 24 3.84 -9.37 -28.43
C LEU A 24 4.39 -10.40 -27.46
N ALA A 25 4.66 -11.58 -27.99
CA ALA A 25 5.58 -12.53 -27.40
C ALA A 25 7.00 -12.10 -27.81
N GLN A 26 7.78 -11.59 -26.86
CA GLN A 26 9.23 -11.59 -26.96
C GLN A 26 9.80 -11.89 -25.57
N THR A 27 10.53 -12.99 -25.51
CA THR A 27 11.34 -13.44 -24.40
C THR A 27 12.58 -12.55 -24.29
N GLU A 28 12.49 -11.44 -23.57
CA GLU A 28 13.66 -10.77 -23.02
C GLU A 28 13.73 -11.08 -21.53
N ARG A 29 14.91 -11.50 -21.07
CA ARG A 29 15.19 -11.70 -19.63
C ARG A 29 14.82 -10.43 -18.90
N ALA A 30 13.88 -10.51 -17.95
CA ALA A 30 13.56 -9.41 -17.08
C ALA A 30 14.83 -9.03 -16.33
N GLU A 31 15.32 -7.83 -16.56
CA GLU A 31 16.25 -7.21 -15.62
C GLU A 31 15.49 -7.03 -14.33
N SER A 32 15.94 -7.68 -13.26
CA SER A 32 15.34 -7.56 -11.93
C SER A 32 15.35 -6.09 -11.51
N ILE A 33 14.22 -5.60 -11.03
CA ILE A 33 14.15 -4.22 -10.49
C ILE A 33 15.04 -4.20 -9.26
N ARG A 34 16.20 -3.57 -9.38
CA ARG A 34 17.11 -3.41 -8.28
C ARG A 34 16.51 -2.50 -7.22
N ALA A 35 16.45 -2.97 -5.98
CA ALA A 35 15.98 -2.21 -4.84
C ALA A 35 17.12 -1.94 -3.86
N PHE A 36 17.13 -0.75 -3.26
CA PHE A 36 18.09 -0.40 -2.22
C PHE A 36 17.43 0.42 -1.13
N SER A 37 18.04 0.51 0.03
CA SER A 37 17.56 1.30 1.16
C SER A 37 18.54 2.42 1.50
N ILE A 38 17.99 3.59 1.84
CA ILE A 38 18.77 4.73 2.35
C ILE A 38 18.61 4.77 3.87
N VAL A 39 19.73 4.83 4.59
CA VAL A 39 19.75 4.92 6.05
C VAL A 39 20.40 6.23 6.46
N LEU A 40 19.67 7.10 7.13
CA LEU A 40 20.26 8.28 7.78
C LEU A 40 20.92 7.84 9.06
N THR A 41 22.22 8.06 9.21
CA THR A 41 23.02 7.69 10.36
C THR A 41 23.57 8.93 11.06
N GLY A 42 24.08 8.78 12.29
CA GLY A 42 24.62 9.90 13.05
C GLY A 42 23.53 10.83 13.61
N VAL A 43 22.33 10.34 13.78
CA VAL A 43 21.25 11.09 14.45
C VAL A 43 21.49 11.05 15.95
N HIS A 44 21.73 12.23 16.54
CA HIS A 44 22.05 12.37 17.96
C HIS A 44 21.21 13.50 18.62
N PRO A 45 21.12 13.52 19.96
CA PRO A 45 20.23 14.45 20.67
C PRO A 45 20.49 15.94 20.41
N SER A 46 21.71 16.33 20.08
CA SER A 46 22.06 17.75 19.84
C SER A 46 21.79 18.20 18.39
N LEU A 47 21.24 17.37 17.51
CA LEU A 47 20.86 17.82 16.16
C LEU A 47 19.71 18.84 16.21
N PRO A 48 19.75 19.85 15.33
CA PRO A 48 18.62 20.79 15.22
C PRO A 48 17.39 20.07 14.64
N GLU A 49 16.34 19.89 15.45
CA GLU A 49 15.14 19.13 15.07
C GLU A 49 14.50 19.64 13.78
N ASN A 50 14.40 20.98 13.65
CA ASN A 50 13.78 21.60 12.46
C ASN A 50 14.61 21.40 11.18
N ALA A 51 15.93 21.33 11.30
CA ALA A 51 16.80 21.06 10.17
C ALA A 51 16.71 19.57 9.76
N LEU A 52 16.73 18.65 10.73
CA LEU A 52 16.54 17.23 10.48
C LEU A 52 15.16 16.96 9.88
N GLY A 53 14.11 17.55 10.42
CA GLY A 53 12.76 17.45 9.86
C GLY A 53 12.68 17.98 8.43
N SER A 54 13.36 19.10 8.14
CA SER A 54 13.41 19.66 6.78
C SER A 54 14.18 18.78 5.80
N LEU A 55 15.29 18.17 6.23
CA LEU A 55 16.03 17.19 5.44
C LEU A 55 15.15 15.98 5.09
N ILE A 56 14.54 15.34 6.10
CA ILE A 56 13.66 14.19 5.91
C ILE A 56 12.50 14.55 4.97
N PHE A 57 11.88 15.72 5.22
CA PHE A 57 10.80 16.20 4.38
C PHE A 57 11.22 16.39 2.90
N ALA A 58 12.44 16.79 2.65
CA ALA A 58 12.96 16.91 1.29
C ALA A 58 12.98 15.56 0.55
N PHE A 59 13.35 14.47 1.21
CA PHE A 59 13.27 13.13 0.65
C PHE A 59 11.81 12.71 0.40
N LEU A 60 10.94 12.91 1.40
CA LEU A 60 9.53 12.57 1.31
C LEU A 60 8.83 13.30 0.17
N SER A 61 9.14 14.59 -0.03
CA SER A 61 8.55 15.40 -1.11
C SER A 61 8.94 14.92 -2.51
N GLN A 62 10.02 14.15 -2.60
CA GLN A 62 10.50 13.53 -3.85
C GLN A 62 10.10 12.04 -3.96
N GLY A 63 9.32 11.52 -3.02
CA GLY A 63 8.92 10.12 -3.00
C GLY A 63 10.10 9.15 -2.77
N VAL A 64 11.09 9.55 -1.98
CA VAL A 64 12.25 8.74 -1.63
C VAL A 64 12.07 8.21 -0.21
N ALA A 65 11.97 6.88 -0.07
CA ALA A 65 11.90 6.22 1.22
C ALA A 65 13.26 6.22 1.93
N LEU A 66 13.25 6.33 3.25
CA LEU A 66 14.47 6.32 4.05
C LEU A 66 14.22 5.72 5.45
N SER A 67 15.28 5.14 5.99
CA SER A 67 15.35 4.67 7.38
C SER A 67 16.15 5.67 8.20
N VAL A 68 15.82 5.82 9.46
CA VAL A 68 16.54 6.70 10.39
C VAL A 68 17.14 5.85 11.49
N GLU A 69 18.46 5.77 11.54
CA GLU A 69 19.19 5.10 12.61
C GLU A 69 19.14 5.94 13.90
N ILE A 70 18.81 5.27 15.00
CA ILE A 70 18.81 5.88 16.34
C ILE A 70 19.64 5.01 17.28
N GLU A 71 20.73 5.56 17.81
CA GLU A 71 21.49 4.96 18.90
C GLU A 71 20.83 5.27 20.23
N PHE A 72 20.07 4.30 20.74
CA PHE A 72 19.20 4.52 21.92
C PHE A 72 19.95 4.90 23.18
N GLU A 73 21.17 4.35 23.38
CA GLU A 73 21.99 4.67 24.55
C GLU A 73 22.36 6.16 24.61
N GLU A 74 22.48 6.83 23.47
CA GLU A 74 22.74 8.28 23.42
C GLU A 74 21.52 9.10 23.81
N PHE A 75 20.35 8.72 23.31
CA PHE A 75 19.11 9.42 23.68
C PHE A 75 18.67 9.16 25.11
N ALA A 76 18.86 7.94 25.62
CA ALA A 76 18.53 7.59 27.01
C ALA A 76 19.28 8.41 28.05
N LYS A 77 20.49 8.89 27.76
CA LYS A 77 21.26 9.78 28.63
C LYS A 77 20.67 11.18 28.75
N HIS A 78 19.85 11.61 27.81
CA HIS A 78 19.33 12.99 27.67
C HIS A 78 17.82 13.08 27.93
N THR A 79 17.13 11.98 28.24
CA THR A 79 15.69 11.91 28.48
C THR A 79 15.38 11.61 29.95
N THR A 80 15.62 12.55 30.85
CA THR A 80 15.29 12.36 32.26
C THR A 80 13.85 12.69 32.65
N GLU A 81 13.18 13.59 31.93
CA GLU A 81 11.73 13.87 32.10
C GLU A 81 11.21 14.56 30.84
N GLY A 82 10.43 13.83 30.03
CA GLY A 82 9.76 14.37 28.83
C GLY A 82 10.26 13.84 27.50
N THR A 83 9.53 14.15 26.42
CA THR A 83 9.90 13.76 25.05
C THR A 83 11.01 14.67 24.51
N HIS A 84 12.11 14.07 24.08
CA HIS A 84 13.19 14.81 23.43
C HIS A 84 12.72 15.42 22.09
N PRO A 85 13.04 16.70 21.75
CA PRO A 85 12.53 17.34 20.54
C PRO A 85 12.78 16.54 19.25
N VAL A 86 13.99 16.00 19.07
CA VAL A 86 14.33 15.15 17.90
C VAL A 86 13.49 13.88 17.86
N LEU A 87 13.29 13.21 19.00
CA LEU A 87 12.46 12.00 19.05
C LEU A 87 10.98 12.32 18.81
N SER A 88 10.47 13.44 19.37
CA SER A 88 9.10 13.88 19.10
C SER A 88 8.88 14.16 17.60
N MET A 89 9.80 14.86 16.97
CA MET A 89 9.74 15.14 15.52
C MET A 89 9.81 13.85 14.70
N LEU A 90 10.69 12.91 15.07
CA LEU A 90 10.82 11.62 14.39
C LEU A 90 9.57 10.76 14.60
N SER A 91 8.98 10.73 15.78
CA SER A 91 7.73 10.04 16.08
C SER A 91 6.59 10.57 15.22
N ASP A 92 6.43 11.90 15.17
CA ASP A 92 5.42 12.55 14.33
C ASP A 92 5.65 12.25 12.84
N THR A 93 6.90 12.30 12.39
CA THR A 93 7.26 12.05 10.99
C THR A 93 7.05 10.60 10.61
N ALA A 94 7.55 9.66 11.40
CA ALA A 94 7.44 8.23 11.12
C ALA A 94 5.99 7.73 11.23
N SER A 95 5.23 8.19 12.21
CA SER A 95 3.82 7.80 12.36
C SER A 95 2.93 8.29 11.23
N GLN A 96 3.22 9.48 10.69
CA GLN A 96 2.49 10.07 9.56
C GLN A 96 2.92 9.53 8.20
N ASN A 97 4.14 8.98 8.11
CA ASN A 97 4.75 8.53 6.86
C ASN A 97 5.31 7.10 6.99
N ARG A 98 4.54 6.19 7.60
CA ARG A 98 4.95 4.80 7.90
C ARG A 98 5.51 4.04 6.70
N THR A 99 5.10 4.43 5.52
CA THR A 99 5.49 3.78 4.26
C THR A 99 6.77 4.33 3.66
N PHE A 100 7.23 5.48 4.16
CA PHE A 100 8.44 6.16 3.69
C PHE A 100 9.53 6.27 4.73
N VAL A 101 9.16 6.24 6.01
CA VAL A 101 10.10 6.41 7.12
C VAL A 101 9.96 5.25 8.08
N GLU A 102 11.06 4.62 8.38
CA GLU A 102 11.15 3.62 9.43
C GLU A 102 12.31 3.97 10.36
N ILE A 103 12.19 3.57 11.61
CA ILE A 103 13.25 3.73 12.59
C ILE A 103 14.07 2.45 12.64
N VAL A 104 15.39 2.59 12.54
CA VAL A 104 16.35 1.51 12.67
C VAL A 104 17.09 1.68 14.01
N PRO A 105 16.74 0.91 15.03
CA PRO A 105 17.47 0.95 16.29
C PRO A 105 18.90 0.47 16.11
N SER A 106 19.83 1.22 16.65
CA SER A 106 21.24 0.87 16.73
C SER A 106 21.64 0.72 18.19
N THR A 107 22.31 -0.36 18.53
CA THR A 107 22.79 -0.60 19.89
C THR A 107 24.06 -1.45 19.91
N ARG A 108 25.02 -1.03 20.71
CA ARG A 108 26.27 -1.77 20.94
C ARG A 108 26.01 -3.10 21.65
N GLN A 109 24.93 -3.20 22.40
CA GLN A 109 24.61 -4.38 23.18
C GLN A 109 24.18 -5.58 22.31
N LEU A 110 23.71 -5.33 21.08
CA LEU A 110 23.33 -6.40 20.16
C LEU A 110 24.48 -7.37 19.85
N MET A 111 25.72 -6.87 19.81
CA MET A 111 26.90 -7.68 19.50
C MET A 111 27.51 -8.36 20.72
N GLN A 112 27.22 -7.89 21.93
CA GLN A 112 27.82 -8.37 23.16
C GLN A 112 27.09 -9.53 23.83
N LYS A 113 25.85 -9.81 23.36
CA LYS A 113 24.99 -10.81 23.98
C LYS A 113 24.60 -11.89 22.99
N THR A 114 24.41 -13.09 23.47
CA THR A 114 24.05 -14.26 22.67
C THR A 114 22.66 -14.79 23.09
N GLY A 115 21.97 -15.45 22.16
CA GLY A 115 20.76 -16.21 22.41
C GLY A 115 19.63 -15.42 23.07
N TYR A 116 19.11 -15.96 24.16
CA TYR A 116 18.00 -15.38 24.92
C TYR A 116 18.25 -13.94 25.38
N PHE A 117 19.46 -13.59 25.77
CA PHE A 117 19.76 -12.23 26.22
C PHE A 117 19.71 -11.22 25.09
N LYS A 118 20.04 -11.61 23.86
CA LYS A 118 19.93 -10.80 22.67
C LYS A 118 18.46 -10.57 22.31
N ALA A 119 17.66 -11.61 22.32
CA ALA A 119 16.21 -11.50 22.10
C ALA A 119 15.54 -10.60 23.15
N ARG A 120 15.89 -10.75 24.43
CA ARG A 120 15.40 -9.90 25.52
C ARG A 120 15.85 -8.46 25.38
N THR A 121 17.07 -8.21 24.91
CA THR A 121 17.57 -6.85 24.65
C THR A 121 16.78 -6.18 23.53
N LEU A 122 16.51 -6.90 22.45
CA LEU A 122 15.69 -6.39 21.35
C LEU A 122 14.25 -6.15 21.78
N TRP A 123 13.69 -7.04 22.59
CA TRP A 123 12.35 -6.86 23.15
C TRP A 123 12.27 -5.62 24.03
N ASN A 124 13.21 -5.41 24.92
CA ASN A 124 13.28 -4.23 25.77
C ASN A 124 13.47 -2.96 24.93
N LEU A 125 14.35 -3.02 23.94
CA LEU A 125 14.60 -1.94 23.00
C LEU A 125 13.33 -1.59 22.22
N ARG A 126 12.59 -2.58 21.75
CA ARG A 126 11.31 -2.35 21.07
C ARG A 126 10.28 -1.70 21.99
N SER A 127 10.12 -2.20 23.21
CA SER A 127 9.22 -1.60 24.20
C SER A 127 9.58 -0.13 24.49
N GLU A 128 10.87 0.17 24.52
CA GLU A 128 11.35 1.54 24.71
C GLU A 128 11.09 2.41 23.45
N ILE A 129 11.27 1.85 22.26
CA ILE A 129 10.91 2.52 20.99
C ILE A 129 9.41 2.82 20.97
N ASP A 130 8.56 1.84 21.27
CA ASP A 130 7.11 2.03 21.29
C ASP A 130 6.70 3.11 22.31
N ARG A 131 7.42 3.23 23.41
CA ARG A 131 7.22 4.28 24.43
C ARG A 131 7.68 5.66 23.95
N LEU A 132 8.86 5.75 23.33
CA LEU A 132 9.49 7.03 22.93
C LEU A 132 9.02 7.51 21.55
N LEU A 133 8.68 6.59 20.67
CA LEU A 133 8.31 6.82 19.27
C LEU A 133 7.00 6.08 18.93
N PRO A 134 5.90 6.41 19.59
CA PRO A 134 4.64 5.69 19.43
C PRO A 134 4.18 5.70 17.97
N GLY A 135 3.95 4.52 17.43
CA GLY A 135 3.49 4.33 16.06
C GLY A 135 4.59 4.37 14.99
N ALA A 136 5.86 4.50 15.35
CA ALA A 136 6.96 4.34 14.40
C ALA A 136 7.07 2.86 13.96
N MET A 137 7.38 2.64 12.68
CA MET A 137 7.66 1.31 12.17
C MET A 137 9.12 0.96 12.44
N VAL A 138 9.34 -0.27 12.93
CA VAL A 138 10.65 -0.84 13.19
C VAL A 138 10.68 -2.24 12.62
N SER A 139 11.32 -2.43 11.49
CA SER A 139 11.50 -3.75 10.88
C SER A 139 12.95 -4.18 10.79
N ALA A 140 13.86 -3.23 10.84
CA ALA A 140 15.29 -3.45 10.76
C ALA A 140 16.00 -3.07 12.07
N ALA A 141 17.15 -3.66 12.31
CA ALA A 141 18.07 -3.28 13.37
C ALA A 141 19.49 -3.16 12.81
N GLN A 142 20.29 -2.29 13.39
CA GLN A 142 21.69 -2.14 13.02
C GLN A 142 22.55 -2.26 14.28
N PRO A 143 23.55 -3.16 14.30
CA PRO A 143 24.53 -3.15 15.37
C PRO A 143 25.45 -1.93 15.27
N ALA A 144 25.60 -1.20 16.34
CA ALA A 144 26.53 -0.06 16.39
C ALA A 144 28.00 -0.53 16.28
N HIS A 145 28.78 0.15 15.46
CA HIS A 145 30.22 -0.08 15.28
C HIS A 145 30.63 -1.46 14.71
N PHE A 146 30.20 -1.74 13.50
CA PHE A 146 30.53 -2.98 12.77
C PHE A 146 31.97 -3.15 12.30
N SER A 147 32.85 -2.20 12.49
CA SER A 147 34.13 -2.13 11.81
C SER A 147 35.13 -3.26 12.14
N THR A 148 34.77 -4.22 13.00
CA THR A 148 35.73 -5.23 13.48
C THR A 148 35.25 -6.68 13.57
N VAL A 149 33.99 -6.95 13.17
CA VAL A 149 33.44 -8.31 13.28
C VAL A 149 33.58 -9.05 11.96
N SER A 150 34.22 -10.23 11.97
CA SER A 150 34.24 -11.05 10.76
C SER A 150 32.82 -11.46 10.37
N THR A 151 32.57 -11.52 9.08
CA THR A 151 31.24 -11.92 8.55
C THR A 151 30.81 -13.30 9.05
N ASP A 152 31.80 -14.21 9.26
CA ASP A 152 31.54 -15.56 9.75
C ASP A 152 31.05 -15.58 11.20
N THR A 153 31.56 -14.69 12.05
CA THR A 153 31.09 -14.55 13.44
C THR A 153 29.69 -13.93 13.46
N LEU A 154 29.44 -12.93 12.61
CA LEU A 154 28.15 -12.29 12.52
C LEU A 154 27.06 -13.24 12.01
N GLU A 155 27.35 -14.00 10.95
CA GLU A 155 26.45 -15.03 10.43
C GLU A 155 26.19 -16.13 11.47
N GLY A 156 27.20 -16.54 12.23
CA GLY A 156 27.05 -17.48 13.35
C GLY A 156 26.20 -16.96 14.47
N ASP A 157 26.43 -15.72 14.91
CA ASP A 157 25.71 -15.09 15.99
C ASP A 157 24.25 -14.76 15.61
N LEU A 158 24.01 -14.38 14.37
CA LEU A 158 22.66 -14.06 13.88
C LEU A 158 21.82 -15.33 13.62
N ARG A 159 22.44 -16.47 13.37
CA ARG A 159 21.75 -17.76 13.21
C ARG A 159 21.07 -18.25 14.49
N GLN A 160 21.59 -17.90 15.63
CA GLN A 160 21.14 -18.44 16.92
C GLN A 160 19.99 -17.64 17.55
N ASP A 161 19.51 -16.53 16.91
CA ASP A 161 18.94 -15.50 17.72
C ASP A 161 17.57 -15.04 17.37
N GLY A 162 16.79 -14.96 18.38
CA GLY A 162 15.52 -14.31 18.56
C GLY A 162 15.37 -12.88 18.03
N LEU A 163 16.12 -12.50 16.97
CA LEU A 163 15.90 -11.25 16.25
C LEU A 163 14.45 -11.14 15.77
N ARG A 164 13.91 -12.26 15.29
CA ARG A 164 12.51 -12.34 14.87
C ARG A 164 11.53 -12.30 16.03
N THR A 165 11.85 -12.91 17.16
CA THR A 165 11.08 -12.78 18.40
C THR A 165 11.08 -11.35 18.93
N GLY A 166 12.11 -10.55 18.62
CA GLY A 166 12.15 -9.10 18.87
C GLY A 166 11.39 -8.27 17.85
N GLY A 167 10.78 -8.89 16.83
CA GLY A 167 10.02 -8.22 15.80
C GLY A 167 10.84 -7.61 14.66
N CYS A 168 12.16 -7.89 14.59
CA CYS A 168 13.01 -7.46 13.48
C CYS A 168 13.07 -8.52 12.38
N THR A 169 12.82 -8.09 11.14
CA THR A 169 12.91 -8.95 9.96
C THR A 169 14.18 -8.72 9.16
N THR A 170 14.92 -7.66 9.44
CA THR A 170 16.09 -7.25 8.69
C THR A 170 17.21 -6.82 9.64
N VAL A 171 18.44 -7.16 9.31
CA VAL A 171 19.66 -6.62 9.94
C VAL A 171 20.52 -5.96 8.87
N ILE A 172 20.85 -4.70 9.07
CA ILE A 172 21.76 -3.96 8.20
C ILE A 172 23.17 -4.16 8.74
N TYR A 173 24.09 -4.65 7.93
CA TYR A 173 25.49 -4.89 8.32
C TYR A 173 26.48 -4.26 7.36
N ASP A 174 27.65 -3.91 7.86
CA ASP A 174 28.69 -3.29 7.04
C ASP A 174 29.32 -4.31 6.07
N ALA A 175 29.26 -4.00 4.80
CA ALA A 175 29.82 -4.80 3.72
C ALA A 175 30.52 -3.93 2.65
N ILE A 176 31.03 -2.76 3.05
CA ILE A 176 31.68 -1.82 2.12
C ILE A 176 32.92 -2.47 1.50
N ASP A 177 33.69 -3.21 2.28
CA ASP A 177 34.90 -3.92 1.83
C ASP A 177 34.61 -5.30 1.23
N LEU A 178 33.34 -5.67 1.06
CA LEU A 178 32.88 -6.96 0.58
C LEU A 178 31.94 -6.77 -0.64
N PRO A 179 32.48 -6.42 -1.81
CA PRO A 179 31.66 -6.02 -2.96
C PRO A 179 30.76 -7.14 -3.50
N GLU A 180 31.14 -8.41 -3.38
CA GLU A 180 30.37 -9.58 -3.80
C GLU A 180 29.23 -9.97 -2.85
N ARG A 181 29.15 -9.36 -1.66
CA ARG A 181 28.07 -9.70 -0.72
C ARG A 181 26.77 -9.07 -1.19
N GLU A 182 25.77 -9.91 -1.31
CA GLU A 182 24.40 -9.55 -1.62
C GLU A 182 23.49 -9.76 -0.40
N ALA A 183 22.23 -9.29 -0.50
CA ALA A 183 21.25 -9.56 0.51
C ALA A 183 21.03 -11.07 0.66
N LEU A 184 21.12 -11.57 1.89
CA LEU A 184 20.93 -12.97 2.22
C LEU A 184 19.77 -13.12 3.20
N LEU A 185 18.87 -14.04 2.91
CA LEU A 185 17.86 -14.44 3.86
C LEU A 185 18.44 -15.56 4.74
N GLY A 186 18.65 -15.24 6.01
CA GLY A 186 19.19 -16.19 6.96
C GLY A 186 18.19 -17.28 7.35
N PRO A 187 18.65 -18.36 8.00
CA PRO A 187 17.81 -19.50 8.37
C PRO A 187 16.67 -19.15 9.35
N ALA A 188 16.81 -18.07 10.11
CA ALA A 188 15.73 -17.54 10.96
C ALA A 188 14.73 -16.67 10.20
N ALA A 189 14.79 -16.67 8.86
CA ALA A 189 14.03 -15.76 8.00
C ALA A 189 14.27 -14.28 8.33
N VAL A 190 15.49 -13.93 8.71
CA VAL A 190 15.95 -12.56 8.90
C VAL A 190 16.81 -12.19 7.70
N LEU A 191 16.48 -11.10 7.05
CA LEU A 191 17.23 -10.56 5.93
C LEU A 191 18.53 -9.92 6.43
N MET A 192 19.65 -10.36 5.89
CA MET A 192 20.93 -9.72 6.03
C MET A 192 21.12 -8.71 4.90
N LEU A 193 20.95 -7.43 5.21
CA LEU A 193 21.02 -6.35 4.23
C LEU A 193 22.42 -5.70 4.26
N PRO A 194 23.24 -5.87 3.21
CA PRO A 194 24.58 -5.33 3.19
C PRO A 194 24.58 -3.82 2.98
N LEU A 195 25.31 -3.10 3.82
CA LEU A 195 25.61 -1.69 3.65
C LEU A 195 26.81 -1.54 2.71
N LYS A 196 26.58 -1.00 1.52
CA LYS A 196 27.59 -0.90 0.45
C LYS A 196 28.29 0.45 0.34
N ALA A 197 27.72 1.49 0.93
CA ALA A 197 28.33 2.81 0.93
C ALA A 197 27.99 3.59 2.19
N ARG A 198 28.97 4.33 2.69
CA ARG A 198 28.80 5.37 3.71
C ARG A 198 29.22 6.69 3.11
N LEU A 199 28.32 7.65 3.13
CA LEU A 199 28.53 8.98 2.60
C LEU A 199 28.29 9.98 3.74
N ASP A 200 29.15 11.00 3.84
CA ASP A 200 28.74 12.19 4.57
C ASP A 200 27.69 12.96 3.77
N LEU A 201 27.03 13.91 4.41
CA LEU A 201 25.94 14.65 3.84
C LEU A 201 26.34 15.44 2.56
N TRP A 202 27.61 15.88 2.49
CA TRP A 202 28.13 16.64 1.36
C TRP A 202 28.51 15.73 0.21
N ALA A 203 29.19 14.62 0.49
CA ALA A 203 29.50 13.60 -0.50
C ALA A 203 28.23 13.00 -1.12
N ALA A 204 27.16 12.85 -0.33
CA ALA A 204 25.89 12.35 -0.82
C ALA A 204 25.27 13.22 -1.92
N GLN A 205 25.40 14.55 -1.83
CA GLN A 205 24.89 15.47 -2.86
C GLN A 205 25.56 15.26 -4.23
N GLU A 206 26.83 14.90 -4.24
CA GLU A 206 27.63 14.76 -5.47
C GLU A 206 27.61 13.31 -5.98
N ARG A 207 27.67 12.34 -5.07
CA ARG A 207 27.86 10.91 -5.39
C ARG A 207 26.57 10.11 -5.58
N MET A 208 25.40 10.62 -5.16
CA MET A 208 24.12 10.00 -5.47
C MET A 208 23.79 10.15 -6.95
N ASN A 209 24.48 9.40 -7.80
CA ASN A 209 24.40 9.46 -9.25
C ASN A 209 24.44 8.06 -9.86
N SER A 210 24.28 7.95 -11.16
CA SER A 210 24.25 6.69 -11.90
C SER A 210 25.50 5.82 -11.71
N ALA A 211 26.67 6.42 -11.49
CA ALA A 211 27.92 5.67 -11.27
C ALA A 211 27.91 4.92 -9.95
N LEU A 212 27.44 5.54 -8.87
CA LEU A 212 27.25 4.86 -7.59
C LEU A 212 26.23 3.72 -7.73
N PHE A 213 25.07 4.03 -8.32
CA PHE A 213 23.98 3.06 -8.42
C PHE A 213 24.31 1.87 -9.33
N SER A 214 25.17 2.04 -10.34
CA SER A 214 25.62 0.93 -11.18
C SER A 214 26.50 -0.08 -10.41
N GLN A 215 27.12 0.36 -9.31
CA GLN A 215 27.95 -0.49 -8.44
C GLN A 215 27.15 -1.19 -7.34
N LEU A 216 25.91 -0.75 -7.11
CA LEU A 216 25.04 -1.36 -6.10
C LEU A 216 24.38 -2.60 -6.68
N GLY A 217 24.52 -3.72 -5.97
CA GLY A 217 23.70 -4.91 -6.22
C GLY A 217 22.24 -4.70 -5.81
N ASP A 218 21.40 -5.65 -6.15
CA ASP A 218 20.04 -5.70 -5.64
C ASP A 218 20.05 -6.01 -4.13
N GLY A 219 19.10 -5.40 -3.39
CA GLY A 219 18.99 -5.63 -1.96
C GLY A 219 20.18 -5.09 -1.16
N THR A 220 20.51 -3.82 -1.31
CA THR A 220 21.62 -3.19 -0.58
C THR A 220 21.17 -1.96 0.18
N ALA A 221 21.98 -1.48 1.12
CA ALA A 221 21.79 -0.24 1.84
C ALA A 221 22.91 0.77 1.57
N ILE A 222 22.55 2.06 1.66
CA ILE A 222 23.46 3.21 1.63
C ILE A 222 23.23 4.00 2.90
N ALA A 223 24.29 4.26 3.67
CA ALA A 223 24.23 5.16 4.81
C ALA A 223 24.60 6.59 4.41
N ILE A 224 23.83 7.55 4.90
CA ILE A 224 24.14 8.99 4.80
C ILE A 224 24.29 9.51 6.22
N ASN A 225 25.49 9.94 6.57
CA ASN A 225 25.77 10.50 7.90
C ASN A 225 25.31 11.97 7.96
N VAL A 226 24.42 12.26 8.91
CA VAL A 226 23.83 13.59 9.13
C VAL A 226 24.36 14.30 10.36
N ALA A 227 25.41 13.78 11.01
CA ALA A 227 25.97 14.37 12.24
C ALA A 227 26.39 15.85 12.06
N GLU A 228 26.79 16.26 10.85
CA GLU A 228 27.17 17.63 10.51
C GLU A 228 26.05 18.39 9.77
N LEU A 229 24.78 18.10 10.11
CA LEU A 229 23.65 18.76 9.48
C LEU A 229 23.66 20.29 9.73
N PRO A 230 23.48 21.14 8.68
CA PRO A 230 23.37 22.58 8.89
C PRO A 230 22.23 22.97 9.81
N ILE A 231 22.46 23.94 10.70
CA ILE A 231 21.42 24.45 11.64
C ILE A 231 20.25 25.10 10.87
N ASN A 232 20.50 25.66 9.69
CA ASN A 232 19.48 26.33 8.89
C ASN A 232 18.56 25.30 8.20
N PRO A 233 17.25 25.25 8.54
CA PRO A 233 16.30 24.30 7.96
C PRO A 233 16.16 24.42 6.43
N ALA A 234 16.21 25.65 5.87
CA ALA A 234 16.11 25.84 4.43
C ALA A 234 17.32 25.24 3.69
N ARG A 235 18.52 25.36 4.27
CA ARG A 235 19.72 24.74 3.72
C ARG A 235 19.69 23.22 3.83
N ALA A 236 19.22 22.69 4.96
CA ALA A 236 19.01 21.25 5.15
C ALA A 236 18.02 20.71 4.11
N TYR A 237 16.92 21.41 3.88
CA TYR A 237 15.96 21.08 2.83
C TYR A 237 16.58 21.07 1.43
N GLU A 238 17.34 22.10 1.07
CA GLU A 238 18.01 22.19 -0.24
C GLU A 238 18.98 21.03 -0.47
N ILE A 239 19.75 20.65 0.55
CA ILE A 239 20.66 19.50 0.51
C ILE A 239 19.86 18.21 0.29
N GLY A 240 18.80 17.98 1.06
CA GLY A 240 17.93 16.82 0.91
C GLY A 240 17.30 16.74 -0.48
N GLN A 241 16.85 17.85 -1.03
CA GLN A 241 16.30 17.93 -2.39
C GLN A 241 17.34 17.52 -3.45
N ARG A 242 18.59 17.95 -3.32
CA ARG A 242 19.66 17.57 -4.26
C ARG A 242 19.97 16.08 -4.22
N ILE A 243 20.04 15.51 -3.01
CA ILE A 243 20.27 14.07 -2.82
C ILE A 243 19.11 13.26 -3.38
N ALA A 244 17.89 13.61 -3.00
CA ALA A 244 16.69 12.94 -3.47
C ALA A 244 16.50 13.04 -5.00
N ALA A 245 16.84 14.17 -5.60
CA ALA A 245 16.85 14.33 -7.05
C ALA A 245 17.90 13.43 -7.72
N GLY A 246 19.04 13.19 -7.08
CA GLY A 246 20.04 12.20 -7.52
C GLY A 246 19.48 10.78 -7.55
N VAL A 247 18.81 10.38 -6.47
CA VAL A 247 18.10 9.10 -6.36
C VAL A 247 17.05 8.95 -7.46
N ASN A 248 16.23 9.97 -7.67
CA ASN A 248 15.18 9.94 -8.69
C ASN A 248 15.74 9.90 -10.13
N ARG A 249 16.87 10.53 -10.41
CA ARG A 249 17.54 10.39 -11.72
C ARG A 249 17.98 8.96 -11.99
N ALA A 250 18.53 8.28 -10.98
CA ALA A 250 18.88 6.87 -11.09
C ALA A 250 17.65 5.99 -11.34
N ARG A 251 16.54 6.33 -10.70
CA ARG A 251 15.24 5.65 -10.88
C ARG A 251 14.67 5.85 -12.29
N LEU A 252 14.80 7.03 -12.88
CA LEU A 252 14.37 7.31 -14.26
C LEU A 252 15.16 6.50 -15.31
N SER A 253 16.35 6.02 -14.95
CA SER A 253 17.09 5.05 -15.78
C SER A 253 16.56 3.61 -15.70
N GLY A 254 15.48 3.36 -14.98
CA GLY A 254 14.69 2.13 -15.05
C GLY A 254 15.08 1.03 -14.06
N TYR A 255 16.11 1.22 -13.21
CA TYR A 255 16.74 0.06 -12.58
C TYR A 255 16.77 0.04 -11.04
N LEU A 256 16.42 1.14 -10.35
CA LEU A 256 16.60 1.21 -8.91
C LEU A 256 15.43 1.88 -8.20
N LEU A 257 14.91 1.23 -7.18
CA LEU A 257 13.89 1.77 -6.28
C LEU A 257 14.50 2.00 -4.90
N SER A 258 14.35 3.22 -4.35
CA SER A 258 14.57 3.45 -2.93
C SER A 258 13.36 2.96 -2.15
N VAL A 259 13.58 1.99 -1.30
CA VAL A 259 12.54 1.35 -0.49
C VAL A 259 13.03 1.14 0.94
N LEU A 260 12.11 0.90 1.87
CA LEU A 260 12.47 0.54 3.23
C LEU A 260 13.06 -0.89 3.30
N PRO A 261 13.91 -1.21 4.29
CA PRO A 261 14.46 -2.55 4.48
C PRO A 261 13.42 -3.67 4.47
N ARG A 262 12.25 -3.45 5.06
CA ARG A 262 11.14 -4.40 5.04
C ARG A 262 10.61 -4.70 3.63
N GLU A 263 10.69 -3.75 2.71
CA GLU A 263 10.26 -3.95 1.32
C GLU A 263 11.30 -4.79 0.55
N ILE A 264 12.59 -4.63 0.88
CA ILE A 264 13.64 -5.52 0.36
C ILE A 264 13.43 -6.92 0.92
N TYR A 265 13.14 -7.05 2.23
CA TYR A 265 12.78 -8.31 2.86
C TYR A 265 11.63 -9.02 2.14
N LYS A 266 10.52 -8.32 1.89
CA LYS A 266 9.38 -8.86 1.16
C LYS A 266 9.76 -9.33 -0.25
N ARG A 267 10.59 -8.55 -0.96
CA ARG A 267 11.07 -8.90 -2.30
C ARG A 267 11.99 -10.10 -2.28
N CYS A 268 12.91 -10.20 -1.32
CA CYS A 268 13.74 -11.39 -1.14
C CYS A 268 12.89 -12.63 -0.81
N CYS A 269 11.83 -12.47 -0.03
CA CYS A 269 10.86 -13.54 0.22
C CYS A 269 10.08 -13.92 -1.06
N ALA A 270 9.81 -12.96 -1.93
CA ALA A 270 9.14 -13.17 -3.21
C ALA A 270 9.98 -13.99 -4.20
N PHE A 271 11.29 -13.85 -4.12
CA PHE A 271 12.26 -14.61 -4.93
C PHE A 271 12.57 -15.99 -4.36
N LEU A 272 12.04 -16.37 -3.19
CA LEU A 272 12.07 -17.75 -2.75
C LEU A 272 11.17 -18.54 -3.72
N PRO A 273 11.75 -19.50 -4.45
CA PRO A 273 11.12 -19.97 -5.65
C PRO A 273 9.83 -20.73 -5.36
N ASN A 274 8.82 -20.50 -6.17
CA ASN A 274 7.64 -21.36 -6.29
C ASN A 274 7.99 -22.80 -6.75
N HIS A 275 9.26 -23.13 -6.84
CA HIS A 275 9.81 -24.41 -7.30
C HIS A 275 10.57 -25.16 -6.22
N SER A 276 10.59 -24.67 -4.97
CA SER A 276 11.15 -25.45 -3.87
C SER A 276 10.44 -26.80 -3.77
N ARG A 277 11.20 -27.88 -3.78
CA ARG A 277 10.69 -29.24 -3.65
C ARG A 277 10.70 -29.59 -2.16
N HIS A 278 9.56 -30.03 -1.65
CA HIS A 278 9.42 -30.40 -0.23
C HIS A 278 9.24 -31.91 -0.12
N TYR A 279 10.13 -32.52 0.60
CA TYR A 279 10.09 -33.96 0.88
C TYR A 279 9.74 -34.16 2.35
N VAL A 280 8.67 -34.94 2.62
CA VAL A 280 8.28 -35.28 3.98
C VAL A 280 8.60 -36.74 4.22
N ILE A 281 9.58 -36.98 5.11
CA ILE A 281 9.99 -38.33 5.51
C ILE A 281 9.05 -38.82 6.59
N LEU A 282 8.34 -39.90 6.29
CA LEU A 282 7.44 -40.59 7.19
C LEU A 282 8.02 -41.99 7.53
N PRO A 283 7.72 -42.54 8.74
CA PRO A 283 8.16 -43.88 9.09
C PRO A 283 7.59 -44.94 8.15
N GLU A 284 6.33 -44.78 7.74
CA GLU A 284 5.62 -45.66 6.81
C GLU A 284 4.80 -44.84 5.82
N LEU A 285 4.73 -45.28 4.59
CA LEU A 285 3.84 -44.72 3.56
C LEU A 285 2.67 -45.66 3.30
N PRO A 286 1.44 -45.13 3.20
CA PRO A 286 0.28 -45.96 2.86
C PRO A 286 0.44 -46.58 1.45
N ARG A 287 0.17 -47.85 1.34
CA ARG A 287 0.10 -48.56 0.04
C ARG A 287 -1.18 -48.19 -0.71
N ASP A 288 -2.24 -47.91 0.04
CA ASP A 288 -3.52 -47.48 -0.53
C ASP A 288 -3.46 -46.10 -1.12
N ALA A 289 -4.01 -45.92 -2.32
CA ALA A 289 -3.90 -44.65 -3.11
C ALA A 289 -4.66 -43.50 -2.46
N ASP A 290 -5.84 -43.80 -1.89
CA ASP A 290 -6.68 -42.74 -1.30
C ASP A 290 -6.13 -42.28 0.04
N ALA A 291 -5.61 -43.22 0.84
CA ALA A 291 -4.91 -42.92 2.08
C ALA A 291 -3.64 -42.09 1.81
N TYR A 292 -2.85 -42.42 0.75
CA TYR A 292 -1.69 -41.64 0.35
C TYR A 292 -2.08 -40.23 -0.12
N SER A 293 -3.11 -40.12 -0.95
CA SER A 293 -3.61 -38.82 -1.46
C SER A 293 -4.12 -37.94 -0.32
N THR A 294 -4.79 -38.53 0.67
CA THR A 294 -5.24 -37.81 1.88
C THR A 294 -4.05 -37.26 2.69
N LEU A 295 -3.02 -38.11 2.94
CA LEU A 295 -1.82 -37.67 3.63
C LEU A 295 -1.05 -36.61 2.86
N LEU A 296 -0.96 -36.73 1.55
CA LEU A 296 -0.32 -35.75 0.68
C LEU A 296 -1.05 -34.40 0.72
N ALA A 297 -2.39 -34.41 0.67
CA ALA A 297 -3.19 -33.20 0.80
C ALA A 297 -3.02 -32.54 2.19
N GLN A 298 -2.97 -33.36 3.26
CA GLN A 298 -2.69 -32.87 4.60
C GLN A 298 -1.29 -32.27 4.72
N ALA A 299 -0.25 -32.91 4.12
CA ALA A 299 1.10 -32.40 4.12
C ALA A 299 1.20 -31.06 3.37
N ARG A 300 0.57 -30.94 2.19
CA ARG A 300 0.46 -29.71 1.42
C ARG A 300 -0.22 -28.59 2.22
N GLY A 301 -1.34 -28.90 2.86
CA GLY A 301 -2.05 -27.94 3.72
C GLY A 301 -1.25 -27.51 4.96
N ARG A 302 -0.46 -28.42 5.55
CA ARG A 302 0.40 -28.09 6.70
C ARG A 302 1.62 -27.27 6.34
N LEU A 303 2.24 -27.57 5.20
CA LEU A 303 3.42 -26.89 4.69
C LEU A 303 3.06 -25.65 3.87
N ASP A 304 1.78 -25.53 3.48
CA ASP A 304 1.28 -24.49 2.59
C ASP A 304 2.09 -24.39 1.28
N VAL A 305 2.38 -25.54 0.67
CA VAL A 305 3.13 -25.66 -0.59
C VAL A 305 2.52 -26.71 -1.49
N ASP A 306 2.60 -26.49 -2.81
CA ASP A 306 2.04 -27.41 -3.80
C ASP A 306 2.98 -28.58 -4.12
N CYS A 307 4.29 -28.35 -4.14
CA CYS A 307 5.31 -29.34 -4.50
C CYS A 307 5.77 -30.14 -3.27
N VAL A 308 4.94 -31.07 -2.81
CA VAL A 308 5.27 -31.99 -1.70
C VAL A 308 5.34 -33.41 -2.20
N THR A 309 6.41 -34.13 -1.83
CA THR A 309 6.57 -35.56 -2.03
C THR A 309 6.68 -36.24 -0.68
N LEU A 310 5.83 -37.26 -0.42
CA LEU A 310 5.98 -38.08 0.75
C LEU A 310 6.95 -39.22 0.45
N VAL A 311 7.94 -39.41 1.32
CA VAL A 311 9.01 -40.42 1.18
C VAL A 311 9.18 -41.18 2.50
N ARG A 312 9.75 -42.37 2.42
CA ARG A 312 10.16 -43.16 3.60
C ARG A 312 11.67 -43.37 3.60
N GLY A 313 12.18 -43.73 4.75
CA GLY A 313 13.58 -43.97 4.95
C GLY A 313 14.42 -42.71 4.72
N ALA A 314 15.52 -42.57 5.35
CA ALA A 314 16.45 -41.47 5.07
C ALA A 314 17.85 -41.95 5.48
N GLU A 315 18.71 -42.18 4.50
CA GLU A 315 20.10 -42.49 4.75
C GLU A 315 20.96 -41.31 4.28
N ARG A 316 21.66 -40.69 5.24
CA ARG A 316 22.62 -39.63 4.93
C ARG A 316 23.93 -40.23 4.46
N ARG A 317 24.32 -39.85 3.25
CA ARG A 317 25.57 -40.28 2.62
C ARG A 317 26.76 -39.41 3.05
N ALA A 318 27.97 -39.96 2.91
CA ALA A 318 29.22 -39.26 3.27
C ALA A 318 29.46 -37.95 2.47
N ASP A 319 28.85 -37.83 1.30
CA ASP A 319 28.88 -36.63 0.44
C ASP A 319 27.86 -35.57 0.81
N GLY A 320 27.09 -35.76 1.90
CA GLY A 320 26.08 -34.82 2.39
C GLY A 320 24.71 -35.01 1.75
N THR A 321 24.55 -35.87 0.75
CA THR A 321 23.27 -36.18 0.12
C THR A 321 22.39 -37.09 0.98
N LEU A 322 21.07 -37.09 0.72
CA LEU A 322 20.11 -37.92 1.42
C LEU A 322 19.48 -38.90 0.46
N LEU A 323 19.54 -40.20 0.79
CA LEU A 323 18.80 -41.23 0.03
C LEU A 323 17.46 -41.46 0.69
N VAL A 324 16.38 -41.39 -0.09
CA VAL A 324 14.98 -41.60 0.34
C VAL A 324 14.28 -42.52 -0.64
N GLU A 325 13.22 -43.16 -0.21
CA GLU A 325 12.43 -44.07 -1.05
C GLU A 325 10.99 -43.52 -1.24
N THR A 326 10.52 -43.50 -2.48
CA THR A 326 9.17 -43.11 -2.84
C THR A 326 8.16 -44.22 -2.50
N ARG A 327 6.87 -43.92 -2.63
CA ARG A 327 5.80 -44.90 -2.46
C ARG A 327 5.94 -46.14 -3.35
N ASP A 328 6.41 -45.93 -4.58
CA ASP A 328 6.53 -46.96 -5.61
C ASP A 328 7.82 -47.76 -5.49
N GLY A 329 8.65 -47.45 -4.51
CA GLY A 329 9.92 -48.15 -4.22
C GLY A 329 11.11 -47.61 -4.99
N GLU A 330 10.96 -46.44 -5.64
CA GLU A 330 12.06 -45.77 -6.28
C GLU A 330 12.95 -45.06 -5.24
N GLU A 331 14.25 -45.22 -5.39
CA GLU A 331 15.23 -44.52 -4.58
C GLU A 331 15.54 -43.15 -5.19
N LEU A 332 15.34 -42.09 -4.40
CA LEU A 332 15.69 -40.72 -4.79
C LEU A 332 16.88 -40.23 -3.99
N ARG A 333 17.80 -39.58 -4.66
CA ARG A 333 18.98 -38.95 -4.05
C ARG A 333 18.78 -37.44 -4.01
N LEU A 334 18.58 -36.89 -2.82
CA LEU A 334 18.30 -35.46 -2.63
C LEU A 334 19.57 -34.67 -2.30
N GLY A 335 19.73 -33.47 -2.88
CA GLY A 335 20.83 -32.56 -2.55
C GLY A 335 22.12 -32.80 -3.30
N ALA A 336 22.12 -33.53 -4.43
CA ALA A 336 23.33 -33.77 -5.22
C ALA A 336 23.57 -32.60 -6.19
N PRO A 337 24.74 -31.95 -6.19
CA PRO A 337 25.14 -31.09 -7.29
C PRO A 337 25.60 -31.93 -8.47
N GLY A 338 24.88 -31.92 -9.57
CA GLY A 338 25.40 -32.14 -10.92
C GLY A 338 26.02 -33.46 -11.30
N LEU A 339 25.69 -34.62 -10.71
CA LEU A 339 26.20 -35.94 -11.13
C LEU A 339 25.06 -36.93 -11.23
N ALA A 340 24.45 -37.03 -12.42
CA ALA A 340 23.56 -38.11 -12.77
C ALA A 340 24.40 -39.31 -13.27
N ALA A 341 24.39 -40.40 -12.54
CA ALA A 341 24.57 -41.73 -13.04
C ALA A 341 23.71 -42.65 -12.20
N ASP A 342 22.70 -43.19 -12.79
CA ASP A 342 21.86 -44.30 -12.31
C ASP A 342 20.95 -44.07 -11.10
N GLY A 343 20.25 -42.95 -11.08
CA GLY A 343 19.19 -42.64 -10.16
C GLY A 343 18.74 -41.19 -10.40
N GLU A 344 17.46 -40.87 -10.36
CA GLU A 344 17.02 -39.49 -10.50
C GLU A 344 17.60 -38.65 -9.36
N ALA A 345 18.63 -37.87 -9.69
CA ALA A 345 19.20 -36.88 -8.77
C ALA A 345 18.31 -35.63 -8.75
N VAL A 346 17.85 -35.28 -7.59
CA VAL A 346 17.14 -34.01 -7.38
C VAL A 346 18.19 -32.95 -7.08
N GLU A 347 18.49 -32.14 -8.09
CA GLU A 347 19.45 -31.04 -7.97
C GLU A 347 18.95 -29.94 -7.03
N GLY A 348 19.83 -29.35 -6.28
CA GLY A 348 19.59 -28.20 -5.44
C GLY A 348 20.14 -28.34 -4.02
N PRO A 349 20.37 -27.20 -3.32
CA PRO A 349 20.86 -27.24 -1.97
C PRO A 349 19.82 -27.86 -1.04
N LEU A 350 20.29 -28.80 -0.18
CA LEU A 350 19.47 -29.56 0.74
C LEU A 350 19.35 -28.84 2.08
N PHE A 351 18.12 -28.60 2.52
CA PHE A 351 17.78 -27.99 3.80
C PHE A 351 16.94 -28.95 4.66
N PHE A 352 17.43 -29.23 5.87
CA PHE A 352 16.66 -30.00 6.85
C PHE A 352 15.88 -29.05 7.73
N ALA A 353 14.57 -29.16 7.74
CA ALA A 353 13.69 -28.30 8.52
C ALA A 353 13.77 -28.55 10.04
N ASP A 354 14.37 -29.66 10.44
CA ASP A 354 14.55 -30.09 11.84
C ASP A 354 16.00 -29.98 12.36
N GLU A 355 16.96 -29.65 11.51
CA GLU A 355 18.37 -29.47 11.90
C GLU A 355 18.74 -27.98 12.03
N VAL A 356 19.48 -27.65 13.09
CA VAL A 356 19.80 -26.29 13.55
C VAL A 356 20.79 -25.53 12.69
N ALA A 357 21.35 -26.11 11.66
CA ALA A 357 22.30 -25.42 10.81
C ALA A 357 22.08 -25.73 9.33
N PRO A 358 21.37 -24.90 8.59
CA PRO A 358 21.60 -24.86 7.15
C PRO A 358 23.05 -24.43 6.96
N GLN A 359 23.83 -25.27 6.43
CA GLN A 359 25.13 -24.87 5.89
C GLN A 359 24.87 -23.85 4.80
N ARG A 360 25.74 -22.85 4.68
CA ARG A 360 25.78 -21.80 3.70
C ARG A 360 25.12 -22.22 2.38
N GLY A 361 23.90 -21.79 2.15
CA GLY A 361 23.20 -21.98 0.89
C GLY A 361 22.59 -20.63 0.49
N ASP A 362 22.77 -20.25 -0.75
CA ASP A 362 22.05 -19.12 -1.32
C ASP A 362 20.55 -19.49 -1.34
N VAL A 363 19.78 -18.87 -0.46
CA VAL A 363 18.32 -19.10 -0.33
C VAL A 363 17.59 -18.72 -1.63
N ARG A 364 18.25 -18.02 -2.52
CA ARG A 364 17.77 -17.68 -3.86
C ARG A 364 17.94 -18.79 -4.90
N HIS A 365 18.50 -19.95 -4.51
CA HIS A 365 18.63 -21.04 -5.48
C HIS A 365 17.26 -21.59 -5.86
N PRO A 366 16.86 -21.52 -7.14
CA PRO A 366 15.52 -21.90 -7.60
C PRO A 366 15.15 -23.36 -7.33
N ASP A 367 16.13 -24.21 -7.07
CA ASP A 367 15.99 -25.64 -6.90
C ASP A 367 16.23 -26.13 -5.47
N ALA A 368 15.98 -25.26 -4.47
CA ALA A 368 16.13 -25.64 -3.07
C ALA A 368 15.27 -26.87 -2.71
N VAL A 369 15.89 -27.83 -2.03
CA VAL A 369 15.26 -29.07 -1.57
C VAL A 369 15.09 -29.02 -0.06
N PHE A 370 13.84 -28.96 0.40
CA PHE A 370 13.51 -28.96 1.82
C PHE A 370 13.09 -30.36 2.27
N VAL A 371 13.68 -30.84 3.36
CA VAL A 371 13.37 -32.13 3.96
C VAL A 371 12.78 -31.95 5.34
N HIS A 372 11.61 -32.53 5.53
CA HIS A 372 10.87 -32.53 6.78
C HIS A 372 10.81 -33.93 7.34
N ARG A 373 11.18 -34.13 8.62
CA ARG A 373 10.97 -35.38 9.34
C ARG A 373 9.73 -35.28 10.21
N ALA A 374 8.86 -36.26 10.13
CA ALA A 374 7.65 -36.28 10.92
C ALA A 374 7.26 -37.70 11.30
N ASP A 375 6.86 -37.91 12.55
CA ASP A 375 6.23 -39.16 12.97
C ASP A 375 4.84 -39.35 12.33
N THR A 376 4.16 -38.25 12.13
CA THR A 376 2.87 -38.14 11.40
C THR A 376 2.80 -36.80 10.69
N VAL A 377 2.02 -36.75 9.61
CA VAL A 377 1.82 -35.47 8.89
C VAL A 377 1.29 -34.35 9.81
N GLY A 378 0.52 -34.73 10.85
CA GLY A 378 0.03 -33.74 11.84
C GLY A 378 1.13 -33.12 12.71
N LYS A 379 2.31 -33.69 12.75
CA LYS A 379 3.49 -33.18 13.49
C LYS A 379 4.52 -32.48 12.62
N ILE A 380 4.23 -32.29 11.34
CA ILE A 380 5.08 -31.46 10.47
C ILE A 380 4.98 -30.02 10.98
N VAL A 381 5.86 -29.66 11.86
CA VAL A 381 6.08 -28.29 12.30
C VAL A 381 7.55 -28.06 12.11
N ALA A 382 7.90 -27.15 11.21
CA ALA A 382 9.27 -26.71 11.12
C ALA A 382 9.60 -25.99 12.44
N LYS A 383 10.24 -26.69 13.35
CA LYS A 383 10.74 -26.12 14.58
C LYS A 383 12.25 -25.97 14.42
N VAL A 384 12.72 -24.74 14.49
CA VAL A 384 14.14 -24.47 14.65
C VAL A 384 14.41 -24.39 16.15
N PRO A 385 15.07 -25.40 16.77
CA PRO A 385 15.46 -25.30 18.16
C PRO A 385 16.53 -24.21 18.26
N THR A 386 16.28 -23.25 19.15
CA THR A 386 17.33 -22.30 19.54
C THR A 386 18.25 -22.95 20.57
N ALA A 387 19.47 -22.44 20.74
CA ALA A 387 20.43 -22.92 21.75
C ALA A 387 19.86 -22.95 23.18
N ASN A 388 18.73 -22.31 23.45
CA ASN A 388 18.07 -22.23 24.75
C ASN A 388 16.78 -23.04 24.83
N GLY A 389 16.55 -23.98 23.91
CA GLY A 389 15.34 -24.83 23.91
C GLY A 389 14.07 -24.13 23.48
N ILE A 390 14.11 -22.89 23.02
CA ILE A 390 12.99 -22.19 22.44
C ILE A 390 12.81 -22.69 21.00
N CYS A 391 11.69 -23.31 20.72
CA CYS A 391 11.36 -23.72 19.35
C CYS A 391 10.67 -22.54 18.66
N LEU A 392 11.33 -21.97 17.67
CA LEU A 392 10.70 -21.04 16.73
C LEU A 392 9.99 -21.87 15.65
N ASN A 393 8.72 -21.55 15.39
CA ASN A 393 8.07 -22.06 14.19
C ASN A 393 8.78 -21.42 12.98
N TYR A 394 9.56 -22.23 12.26
CA TYR A 394 10.14 -21.82 11.01
C TYR A 394 9.05 -21.87 9.95
N PRO A 395 8.66 -20.79 9.29
CA PRO A 395 7.76 -20.89 8.16
C PRO A 395 8.48 -21.71 7.09
N THR A 396 7.91 -22.85 6.76
CA THR A 396 8.38 -23.69 5.65
C THR A 396 8.23 -23.03 4.31
N ARG A 397 7.41 -22.01 4.27
CA ARG A 397 7.29 -21.05 3.19
C ARG A 397 7.38 -19.65 3.79
N ILE A 398 8.33 -18.85 3.30
CA ILE A 398 8.28 -17.42 3.52
C ILE A 398 7.27 -16.91 2.51
N ILE A 399 6.05 -16.69 3.00
CA ILE A 399 4.96 -16.21 2.18
C ILE A 399 5.24 -14.72 1.91
N ASP A 400 5.46 -14.40 0.67
CA ASP A 400 5.35 -13.03 0.20
C ASP A 400 3.86 -12.68 0.08
N PRO A 401 3.34 -11.74 0.90
CA PRO A 401 1.94 -11.41 0.92
C PRO A 401 1.40 -10.96 -0.44
N ALA A 402 2.22 -10.32 -1.27
CA ALA A 402 1.82 -9.86 -2.59
C ALA A 402 1.65 -11.03 -3.57
N HIS A 403 2.55 -12.01 -3.56
CA HIS A 403 2.43 -13.21 -4.38
C HIS A 403 1.27 -14.10 -3.92
N GLU A 404 1.11 -14.28 -2.63
CA GLU A 404 -0.01 -15.03 -2.07
C GLU A 404 -1.34 -14.42 -2.51
N LEU A 405 -1.50 -13.12 -2.32
CA LEU A 405 -2.69 -12.39 -2.75
C LEU A 405 -2.95 -12.54 -4.25
N LEU A 406 -1.89 -12.46 -5.07
CA LEU A 406 -2.02 -12.63 -6.51
C LEU A 406 -2.51 -14.03 -6.90
N LEU A 407 -1.97 -15.08 -6.28
CA LEU A 407 -2.37 -16.47 -6.53
C LEU A 407 -3.80 -16.70 -6.07
N GLU A 408 -4.14 -16.25 -4.87
CA GLU A 408 -5.47 -16.33 -4.28
C GLU A 408 -6.50 -15.61 -5.15
N SER A 409 -6.22 -14.37 -5.55
CA SER A 409 -7.10 -13.59 -6.42
C SER A 409 -7.29 -14.26 -7.78
N ARG A 410 -6.23 -14.76 -8.40
CA ARG A 410 -6.32 -15.46 -9.70
C ARG A 410 -7.15 -16.74 -9.63
N THR A 411 -7.05 -17.47 -8.52
CA THR A 411 -7.85 -18.66 -8.29
C THR A 411 -9.31 -18.28 -8.09
N THR A 412 -9.58 -17.29 -7.26
CA THR A 412 -10.91 -16.82 -6.93
C THR A 412 -11.61 -16.18 -8.13
N LEU A 413 -10.88 -15.44 -8.98
CA LEU A 413 -11.43 -14.81 -10.20
C LEU A 413 -11.98 -15.83 -11.22
N LYS A 414 -11.63 -17.12 -11.10
CA LYS A 414 -12.23 -18.19 -11.90
C LYS A 414 -13.60 -18.65 -11.38
N ALA A 415 -14.04 -18.18 -10.22
CA ALA A 415 -15.32 -18.55 -9.64
C ALA A 415 -16.49 -18.12 -10.55
N ALA A 416 -17.48 -18.97 -10.69
CA ALA A 416 -18.65 -18.70 -11.54
C ALA A 416 -19.39 -17.40 -11.13
N SER A 417 -19.36 -17.04 -9.84
CA SER A 417 -19.97 -15.81 -9.33
C SER A 417 -19.25 -14.51 -9.74
N LEU A 418 -18.00 -14.60 -10.25
CA LEU A 418 -17.21 -13.47 -10.74
C LEU A 418 -17.17 -13.39 -12.28
N VAL A 419 -17.84 -14.31 -12.98
CA VAL A 419 -17.99 -14.23 -14.43
C VAL A 419 -18.70 -12.93 -14.77
N PRO A 420 -18.12 -12.07 -15.63
CA PRO A 420 -18.74 -10.82 -16.05
C PRO A 420 -20.13 -11.04 -16.63
N GLN A 421 -21.05 -10.20 -16.26
CA GLN A 421 -22.44 -10.20 -16.77
C GLN A 421 -22.72 -8.90 -17.54
N PRO A 422 -23.68 -8.91 -18.46
CA PRO A 422 -24.14 -7.68 -19.09
C PRO A 422 -24.61 -6.68 -18.04
N SER A 423 -24.30 -5.41 -18.25
CA SER A 423 -24.80 -4.34 -17.40
C SER A 423 -26.34 -4.27 -17.48
N ILE A 424 -26.99 -4.33 -16.35
CA ILE A 424 -28.45 -4.19 -16.24
C ILE A 424 -28.72 -2.88 -15.52
N PHE A 425 -29.72 -2.15 -16.01
CA PHE A 425 -30.25 -0.98 -15.36
C PHE A 425 -31.77 -1.16 -15.25
N ASP A 426 -32.27 -1.38 -14.04
CA ASP A 426 -33.66 -1.74 -13.76
C ASP A 426 -34.43 -0.61 -13.02
N ASP A 427 -35.73 -0.83 -12.78
CA ASP A 427 -36.59 0.12 -12.08
C ASP A 427 -36.18 0.35 -10.63
N ALA A 428 -35.62 -0.65 -9.96
CA ALA A 428 -35.11 -0.53 -8.60
C ALA A 428 -33.92 0.44 -8.55
N MET A 429 -33.00 0.34 -9.52
CA MET A 429 -31.87 1.26 -9.67
C MET A 429 -32.35 2.68 -10.03
N MET A 430 -33.42 2.81 -10.83
CA MET A 430 -34.02 4.12 -11.09
C MET A 430 -34.67 4.71 -9.83
N ALA A 431 -35.26 3.89 -8.97
CA ALA A 431 -35.80 4.35 -7.68
C ALA A 431 -34.65 4.82 -6.75
N ASP A 432 -33.53 4.12 -6.73
CA ASP A 432 -32.33 4.55 -5.99
C ASP A 432 -31.79 5.88 -6.52
N ALA A 433 -31.75 6.03 -7.83
CA ALA A 433 -31.34 7.28 -8.47
C ALA A 433 -32.21 8.46 -8.04
N ARG A 434 -33.51 8.26 -8.00
CA ARG A 434 -34.45 9.29 -7.52
C ARG A 434 -34.21 9.62 -6.05
N LEU A 435 -34.00 8.61 -5.22
CA LEU A 435 -33.73 8.80 -3.80
C LEU A 435 -32.43 9.55 -3.55
N ALA A 436 -31.35 9.16 -4.25
CA ALA A 436 -30.05 9.83 -4.16
C ALA A 436 -30.10 11.27 -4.67
N TYR A 437 -30.87 11.52 -5.75
CA TYR A 437 -31.07 12.87 -6.27
C TYR A 437 -31.92 13.74 -5.31
N ALA A 438 -32.93 13.17 -4.66
CA ALA A 438 -33.73 13.87 -3.65
C ALA A 438 -32.86 14.39 -2.49
N TYR A 439 -31.81 13.67 -2.10
CA TYR A 439 -30.80 14.17 -1.16
C TYR A 439 -30.15 15.46 -1.68
N LEU A 440 -29.67 15.46 -2.93
CA LEU A 440 -28.96 16.62 -3.51
C LEU A 440 -29.88 17.84 -3.62
N GLU A 441 -31.19 17.65 -3.86
CA GLU A 441 -32.19 18.73 -3.91
C GLU A 441 -32.47 19.28 -2.51
N GLN A 442 -32.79 18.41 -1.55
CA GLN A 442 -33.14 18.78 -0.19
C GLN A 442 -31.96 19.37 0.59
N ALA A 443 -30.73 18.95 0.28
CA ALA A 443 -29.53 19.46 0.91
C ALA A 443 -29.04 20.79 0.30
N GLU A 444 -29.62 21.25 -0.80
CA GLU A 444 -29.17 22.45 -1.51
C GLU A 444 -29.22 23.70 -0.66
N ILE A 445 -28.16 24.47 -0.63
CA ILE A 445 -28.08 25.82 -0.12
C ILE A 445 -28.30 26.78 -1.28
N LYS A 446 -29.54 27.35 -1.35
CA LYS A 446 -29.94 28.18 -2.49
C LYS A 446 -29.01 29.38 -2.73
N ALA A 447 -28.37 29.92 -1.70
CA ALA A 447 -27.44 31.05 -1.84
C ALA A 447 -26.18 30.71 -2.65
N THR A 448 -25.59 29.54 -2.46
CA THR A 448 -24.30 29.14 -3.06
C THR A 448 -24.44 28.06 -4.15
N GLY A 449 -25.56 27.33 -4.18
CA GLY A 449 -25.75 26.13 -4.99
C GLY A 449 -25.09 24.87 -4.40
N LEU A 450 -24.27 25.02 -3.37
CA LEU A 450 -23.65 23.92 -2.62
C LEU A 450 -24.72 23.10 -1.88
N ALA A 451 -24.29 22.04 -1.21
CA ALA A 451 -25.18 21.17 -0.45
C ALA A 451 -24.59 20.87 0.92
N LEU A 452 -25.44 20.59 1.89
CA LEU A 452 -25.06 20.05 3.20
C LEU A 452 -24.35 18.71 2.99
N THR A 453 -23.19 18.51 3.64
CA THR A 453 -22.38 17.30 3.44
C THR A 453 -22.92 16.11 4.20
N VAL A 454 -23.43 16.30 5.41
CA VAL A 454 -24.10 15.26 6.19
C VAL A 454 -25.45 15.77 6.65
N ARG A 455 -26.45 14.93 6.49
CA ARG A 455 -27.79 15.12 7.06
C ARG A 455 -28.09 13.95 8.00
N LYS A 456 -28.48 14.28 9.22
CA LYS A 456 -28.82 13.31 10.25
C LYS A 456 -30.09 13.73 10.96
N ARG A 457 -30.96 12.77 11.24
CA ARG A 457 -32.22 13.02 11.97
C ARG A 457 -32.20 12.23 13.28
N ILE A 458 -32.19 12.92 14.41
CA ILE A 458 -32.21 12.32 15.75
C ILE A 458 -33.41 12.83 16.50
N ASN A 459 -34.29 11.93 16.93
CA ASN A 459 -35.52 12.28 17.67
C ASN A 459 -36.34 13.38 16.95
N GLY A 460 -36.46 13.28 15.63
CA GLY A 460 -37.19 14.27 14.81
C GLY A 460 -36.45 15.59 14.55
N LYS A 461 -35.31 15.83 15.18
CA LYS A 461 -34.49 17.03 14.96
C LYS A 461 -33.43 16.77 13.91
N ALA A 462 -33.28 17.71 12.97
CA ALA A 462 -32.22 17.64 11.97
C ALA A 462 -30.88 18.15 12.51
N PHE A 463 -29.83 17.35 12.29
CA PHE A 463 -28.45 17.74 12.51
C PHE A 463 -27.75 17.72 11.15
N ASN A 464 -27.21 18.84 10.74
CA ASN A 464 -26.67 19.02 9.40
C ASN A 464 -25.23 19.53 9.53
N ASN A 465 -24.32 18.90 8.80
CA ASN A 465 -22.97 19.44 8.63
C ASN A 465 -22.97 20.45 7.47
N SER A 466 -22.51 21.66 7.75
CA SER A 466 -22.40 22.75 6.76
C SER A 466 -20.98 22.97 6.26
N GLU A 467 -20.02 22.13 6.65
CA GLU A 467 -18.65 22.17 6.12
C GLU A 467 -18.52 21.25 4.92
N ILE A 468 -17.84 21.70 3.86
CA ILE A 468 -17.67 20.94 2.62
C ILE A 468 -16.22 20.98 2.17
N THR A 469 -15.68 19.81 1.79
CA THR A 469 -14.38 19.65 1.14
C THR A 469 -14.49 19.82 -0.36
N MET A 470 -13.36 19.96 -1.05
CA MET A 470 -13.35 20.01 -2.52
C MET A 470 -13.64 18.65 -3.14
N TRP A 471 -13.39 17.52 -2.41
CA TRP A 471 -13.85 16.19 -2.80
C TRP A 471 -15.38 16.13 -2.89
N ASP A 472 -16.04 16.59 -1.86
CA ASP A 472 -17.51 16.63 -1.82
C ASP A 472 -18.12 17.55 -2.87
N VAL A 473 -17.47 18.70 -3.14
CA VAL A 473 -17.88 19.60 -4.23
C VAL A 473 -17.78 18.87 -5.58
N GLY A 474 -16.69 18.12 -5.80
CA GLY A 474 -16.53 17.27 -6.98
C GLY A 474 -17.66 16.25 -7.11
N SER A 475 -17.98 15.55 -6.01
CA SER A 475 -19.07 14.56 -5.96
C SER A 475 -20.45 15.19 -6.22
N LEU A 476 -20.69 16.39 -5.71
CA LEU A 476 -21.91 17.14 -5.98
C LEU A 476 -22.06 17.46 -7.47
N ILE A 477 -21.03 18.03 -8.09
CA ILE A 477 -21.08 18.42 -9.51
C ILE A 477 -21.29 17.20 -10.40
N LEU A 478 -20.52 16.11 -10.15
CA LEU A 478 -20.63 14.89 -10.93
C LEU A 478 -21.98 14.18 -10.71
N GLY A 479 -22.50 14.20 -9.48
CA GLY A 479 -23.84 13.70 -9.17
C GLY A 479 -24.95 14.50 -9.87
N LEU A 480 -24.82 15.82 -9.94
CA LEU A 480 -25.72 16.69 -10.69
C LEU A 480 -25.67 16.41 -12.20
N LEU A 481 -24.50 16.23 -12.78
CA LEU A 481 -24.36 15.83 -14.19
C LEU A 481 -24.98 14.45 -14.44
N ALA A 482 -24.74 13.50 -13.54
CA ALA A 482 -25.34 12.17 -13.61
C ALA A 482 -26.90 12.24 -13.56
N ALA A 483 -27.48 13.19 -12.83
CA ALA A 483 -28.93 13.38 -12.79
C ALA A 483 -29.51 13.79 -14.17
N ILE A 484 -28.74 14.50 -15.01
CA ILE A 484 -29.12 14.76 -16.41
C ILE A 484 -29.14 13.46 -17.21
N ASP A 485 -28.06 12.65 -17.12
CA ASP A 485 -27.93 11.35 -17.83
C ASP A 485 -29.05 10.37 -17.41
N LEU A 486 -29.49 10.46 -16.15
CA LEU A 486 -30.57 9.66 -15.58
C LEU A 486 -31.98 10.25 -15.85
N GLU A 487 -32.06 11.43 -16.44
CA GLU A 487 -33.35 12.14 -16.77
C GLU A 487 -34.15 12.50 -15.50
N LEU A 488 -33.43 12.79 -14.38
CA LEU A 488 -34.05 13.16 -13.10
C LEU A 488 -34.39 14.65 -13.00
N ALA A 489 -33.72 15.49 -13.77
CA ALA A 489 -33.92 16.93 -13.78
C ALA A 489 -33.61 17.55 -15.14
N PRO A 490 -34.27 18.69 -15.48
CA PRO A 490 -33.96 19.46 -16.69
C PRO A 490 -32.48 19.92 -16.66
N ALA A 491 -31.76 19.70 -17.75
CA ALA A 491 -30.36 20.05 -17.87
C ALA A 491 -30.05 21.52 -17.53
N GLU A 492 -30.87 22.46 -17.98
CA GLU A 492 -30.67 23.88 -17.69
C GLU A 492 -30.77 24.23 -16.20
N THR A 493 -31.61 23.53 -15.45
CA THR A 493 -31.70 23.69 -13.99
C THR A 493 -30.39 23.28 -13.33
N ILE A 494 -29.82 22.14 -13.77
CA ILE A 494 -28.52 21.64 -13.29
C ILE A 494 -27.39 22.59 -13.69
N TYR A 495 -27.33 23.02 -14.94
CA TYR A 495 -26.30 23.95 -15.42
C TYR A 495 -26.32 25.27 -14.66
N ARG A 496 -27.50 25.82 -14.36
CA ARG A 496 -27.64 27.04 -13.55
C ARG A 496 -27.08 26.83 -12.15
N ARG A 497 -27.35 25.69 -11.53
CA ARG A 497 -26.80 25.34 -10.20
C ARG A 497 -25.31 25.20 -10.23
N ILE A 498 -24.74 24.48 -11.21
CA ILE A 498 -23.29 24.29 -11.35
C ILE A 498 -22.59 25.64 -11.58
N ARG A 499 -23.10 26.49 -12.47
CA ARG A 499 -22.58 27.86 -12.67
C ARG A 499 -22.56 28.67 -11.37
N LYS A 500 -23.56 28.49 -10.53
CA LYS A 500 -23.63 29.13 -9.22
C LYS A 500 -22.58 28.62 -8.26
N ILE A 501 -22.40 27.28 -8.20
CA ILE A 501 -21.33 26.64 -7.40
C ILE A 501 -19.97 27.22 -7.81
N PHE A 502 -19.65 27.25 -9.10
CA PHE A 502 -18.36 27.76 -9.60
C PHE A 502 -18.08 29.20 -9.19
N ARG A 503 -19.10 30.07 -9.26
CA ARG A 503 -18.94 31.46 -8.81
C ARG A 503 -18.75 31.59 -7.31
N SER A 504 -19.31 30.68 -6.54
CA SER A 504 -19.28 30.72 -5.06
C SER A 504 -17.96 30.21 -4.49
N LEU A 505 -17.20 29.37 -5.23
CA LEU A 505 -15.97 28.77 -4.72
C LEU A 505 -14.91 29.85 -4.46
N PRO A 506 -14.41 29.96 -3.21
CA PRO A 506 -13.34 30.89 -2.87
C PRO A 506 -11.97 30.36 -3.35
N VAL A 507 -11.02 31.25 -3.44
CA VAL A 507 -9.63 30.96 -3.78
C VAL A 507 -8.73 31.61 -2.74
N ILE A 508 -7.81 30.84 -2.18
CA ILE A 508 -6.72 31.33 -1.36
C ILE A 508 -5.64 31.82 -2.31
N LYS A 509 -5.18 33.06 -2.08
CA LYS A 509 -4.01 33.62 -2.74
C LYS A 509 -2.86 33.60 -1.72
N ASP A 510 -1.75 32.98 -2.08
CA ASP A 510 -0.56 32.86 -1.26
C ASP A 510 0.68 33.03 -2.14
N ALA A 511 1.36 34.18 -2.02
CA ALA A 511 2.39 34.62 -2.94
C ALA A 511 1.93 34.52 -4.41
N GLU A 512 2.61 33.72 -5.22
CA GLU A 512 2.22 33.49 -6.62
C GLU A 512 1.22 32.37 -6.81
N MET A 513 0.86 31.63 -5.73
CA MET A 513 -0.08 30.53 -5.80
C MET A 513 -1.52 31.01 -5.64
N ALA A 514 -2.43 30.30 -6.28
CA ALA A 514 -3.87 30.50 -6.13
C ALA A 514 -4.58 29.15 -6.20
N TYR A 515 -5.27 28.77 -5.11
CA TYR A 515 -5.83 27.43 -4.99
C TYR A 515 -7.12 27.41 -4.13
N PRO A 516 -8.02 26.46 -4.33
CA PRO A 516 -9.18 26.31 -3.46
C PRO A 516 -8.77 25.87 -2.04
N PRO A 517 -9.48 26.33 -1.00
CA PRO A 517 -9.20 25.92 0.38
C PRO A 517 -9.59 24.46 0.64
N THR A 518 -9.04 23.87 1.70
CA THR A 518 -9.37 22.49 2.12
C THR A 518 -10.82 22.36 2.55
N LEU A 519 -11.39 23.36 3.27
CA LEU A 519 -12.71 23.26 3.87
C LEU A 519 -13.41 24.64 3.90
N ILE A 520 -14.66 24.68 3.43
CA ILE A 520 -15.49 25.90 3.42
C ILE A 520 -16.86 25.64 4.04
N ASN A 521 -17.55 26.69 4.46
CA ASN A 521 -18.95 26.64 4.86
C ASN A 521 -19.85 26.70 3.62
N VAL A 522 -20.82 25.79 3.51
CA VAL A 522 -21.71 25.73 2.34
C VAL A 522 -22.70 26.93 2.24
N ARG A 523 -22.94 27.66 3.34
CA ARG A 523 -23.94 28.71 3.41
C ARG A 523 -23.45 30.04 2.83
N ASP A 524 -22.20 30.37 3.14
CA ASP A 524 -21.59 31.67 2.84
C ASP A 524 -20.19 31.58 2.21
N THR A 525 -19.69 30.35 2.03
CA THR A 525 -18.36 30.02 1.49
C THR A 525 -17.19 30.57 2.32
N THR A 526 -17.43 30.89 3.60
CA THR A 526 -16.37 31.22 4.54
C THR A 526 -15.37 30.08 4.61
N ILE A 527 -14.07 30.41 4.62
CA ILE A 527 -12.99 29.43 4.68
C ILE A 527 -12.82 28.97 6.13
N ASN A 528 -13.23 27.73 6.45
CA ASN A 528 -13.13 27.15 7.78
C ASN A 528 -11.76 26.57 8.05
N ARG A 529 -11.12 26.02 7.01
CA ARG A 529 -9.73 25.53 7.08
C ARG A 529 -8.94 26.03 5.90
N ARG A 530 -7.92 26.82 6.20
CA ARG A 530 -6.89 27.18 5.20
C ARG A 530 -5.99 25.96 4.95
N GLY A 531 -5.38 25.92 3.81
CA GLY A 531 -4.55 24.81 3.34
C GLY A 531 -5.04 24.32 1.99
N PHE A 532 -4.40 23.28 1.52
CA PHE A 532 -4.70 22.68 0.23
C PHE A 532 -4.62 21.17 0.34
N ASP A 533 -5.62 20.50 -0.17
CA ASP A 533 -5.65 19.04 -0.26
C ASP A 533 -5.59 18.63 -1.74
N ALA A 534 -4.54 17.92 -2.10
CA ALA A 534 -4.27 17.53 -3.48
C ALA A 534 -5.25 16.46 -3.97
N CYS A 535 -5.72 15.57 -3.08
CA CYS A 535 -6.73 14.56 -3.37
C CYS A 535 -8.07 15.21 -3.71
N ASP A 536 -8.52 16.10 -2.83
CA ASP A 536 -9.76 16.85 -2.99
C ASP A 536 -9.76 17.73 -4.24
N PHE A 537 -8.63 18.38 -4.50
CA PHE A 537 -8.44 19.20 -5.69
C PHE A 537 -8.51 18.38 -6.98
N ALA A 538 -7.92 17.19 -7.00
CA ALA A 538 -8.00 16.31 -8.16
C ALA A 538 -9.46 15.92 -8.45
N ARG A 539 -10.24 15.62 -7.41
CA ARG A 539 -11.66 15.29 -7.57
C ARG A 539 -12.46 16.47 -8.11
N LEU A 540 -12.25 17.66 -7.56
CA LEU A 540 -12.86 18.89 -8.08
C LEU A 540 -12.46 19.11 -9.55
N THR A 541 -11.20 18.92 -9.89
CA THR A 541 -10.69 19.09 -11.26
C THR A 541 -11.33 18.10 -12.22
N SER A 542 -11.47 16.82 -11.85
CA SER A 542 -12.22 15.82 -12.63
C SER A 542 -13.64 16.29 -12.90
N ALA A 543 -14.34 16.79 -11.87
CA ALA A 543 -15.70 17.29 -11.99
C ALA A 543 -15.80 18.51 -12.92
N VAL A 544 -14.87 19.46 -12.79
CA VAL A 544 -14.83 20.66 -13.66
C VAL A 544 -14.54 20.26 -15.11
N THR A 545 -13.61 19.36 -15.34
CA THR A 545 -13.28 18.87 -16.68
C THR A 545 -14.46 18.13 -17.31
N ARG A 546 -15.17 17.34 -16.54
CA ARG A 546 -16.40 16.67 -17.00
C ARG A 546 -17.52 17.66 -17.30
N ALA A 547 -17.68 18.69 -16.45
CA ALA A 547 -18.63 19.78 -16.69
C ALA A 547 -18.29 20.58 -17.95
N ALA A 548 -17.02 20.79 -18.25
CA ALA A 548 -16.56 21.53 -19.45
C ALA A 548 -16.96 20.83 -20.77
N GLN A 549 -17.25 19.53 -20.74
CA GLN A 549 -17.77 18.80 -21.90
C GLN A 549 -19.22 19.17 -22.23
N GLN A 550 -19.90 19.84 -21.31
CA GLN A 550 -21.23 20.40 -21.54
C GLN A 550 -21.11 21.82 -22.09
N PRO A 551 -21.49 22.10 -23.36
CA PRO A 551 -21.28 23.42 -23.97
C PRO A 551 -21.76 24.60 -23.13
N PRO A 552 -22.95 24.54 -22.44
CA PRO A 552 -23.40 25.63 -21.58
C PRO A 552 -22.56 25.91 -20.35
N LEU A 553 -21.64 24.99 -19.97
CA LEU A 553 -20.76 25.14 -18.80
C LEU A 553 -19.31 25.47 -19.17
N ALA A 554 -18.90 25.31 -20.42
CA ALA A 554 -17.50 25.41 -20.85
C ALA A 554 -16.85 26.75 -20.44
N GLU A 555 -17.54 27.88 -20.60
CA GLU A 555 -17.03 29.20 -20.22
C GLU A 555 -16.88 29.31 -18.70
N ALA A 556 -17.86 28.88 -17.92
CA ALA A 556 -17.78 28.93 -16.46
C ALA A 556 -16.68 28.04 -15.89
N CYS A 557 -16.42 26.88 -16.54
CA CYS A 557 -15.30 25.99 -16.19
C CYS A 557 -13.97 26.68 -16.48
N ALA A 558 -13.81 27.30 -17.65
CA ALA A 558 -12.58 28.01 -18.00
C ALA A 558 -12.32 29.18 -17.05
N ASP A 559 -13.35 29.94 -16.68
CA ASP A 559 -13.25 31.03 -15.71
C ASP A 559 -12.82 30.51 -14.31
N LEU A 560 -13.34 29.37 -13.87
CA LEU A 560 -12.95 28.77 -12.61
C LEU A 560 -11.48 28.32 -12.63
N VAL A 561 -11.07 27.58 -13.66
CA VAL A 561 -9.69 27.09 -13.81
C VAL A 561 -8.70 28.26 -13.91
N SER A 562 -9.05 29.35 -14.59
CA SER A 562 -8.20 30.53 -14.71
C SER A 562 -7.89 31.21 -13.38
N ARG A 563 -8.69 30.97 -12.36
CA ARG A 563 -8.45 31.50 -10.98
C ARG A 563 -7.42 30.71 -10.21
N TRP A 564 -6.97 29.55 -10.72
CA TRP A 564 -6.03 28.67 -10.04
C TRP A 564 -4.60 28.82 -10.59
N ASN A 565 -3.63 28.91 -9.71
CA ASN A 565 -2.21 28.78 -9.99
C ASN A 565 -1.59 27.83 -8.98
N ILE A 566 -1.48 26.57 -9.35
CA ILE A 566 -0.94 25.49 -8.51
C ILE A 566 0.52 25.17 -8.83
N THR A 567 1.20 25.97 -9.67
CA THR A 567 2.57 25.69 -10.13
C THR A 567 3.54 25.50 -8.96
N GLY A 568 3.44 26.34 -7.92
CA GLY A 568 4.27 26.22 -6.72
C GLY A 568 4.01 24.97 -5.88
N LEU A 569 2.86 24.31 -6.06
CA LEU A 569 2.52 23.06 -5.38
C LEU A 569 2.96 21.82 -6.17
N MET A 570 3.28 21.99 -7.44
CA MET A 570 3.81 20.92 -8.30
C MET A 570 5.32 20.81 -8.10
N GLN A 571 5.76 19.79 -7.37
CA GLN A 571 7.18 19.53 -7.15
C GLN A 571 7.54 18.12 -7.60
N GLY A 572 8.55 17.99 -8.44
CA GLY A 572 8.98 16.69 -8.96
C GLY A 572 7.87 15.89 -9.67
N GLY A 573 6.91 16.58 -10.30
CA GLY A 573 5.76 15.93 -10.96
C GLY A 573 4.63 15.46 -10.01
N VAL A 574 4.69 15.83 -8.74
CA VAL A 574 3.69 15.50 -7.71
C VAL A 574 3.01 16.79 -7.24
N LEU A 575 1.68 16.75 -7.18
CA LEU A 575 0.92 17.82 -6.54
C LEU A 575 0.91 17.61 -5.03
N ASN A 576 1.42 18.56 -4.27
CA ASN A 576 1.59 18.45 -2.83
C ASN A 576 0.46 19.09 -2.04
N ASN A 577 0.21 18.59 -0.83
CA ASN A 577 -0.71 19.17 0.14
C ASN A 577 -0.10 20.41 0.83
N ILE A 578 -0.95 21.31 1.32
CA ILE A 578 -0.59 22.31 2.33
C ILE A 578 -1.35 21.99 3.61
N LEU A 579 -0.66 21.49 4.62
CA LEU A 579 -1.20 21.29 5.96
C LEU A 579 -0.70 22.39 6.90
N LYS A 580 -1.61 23.23 7.36
CA LYS A 580 -1.29 24.45 8.10
C LYS A 580 -0.43 25.39 7.25
N THR A 581 0.89 25.38 7.44
CA THR A 581 1.87 26.17 6.69
C THR A 581 2.95 25.31 6.04
N ARG A 582 2.83 23.98 6.09
CA ARG A 582 3.83 23.06 5.56
C ARG A 582 3.32 22.39 4.30
N VAL A 583 4.17 22.35 3.29
CA VAL A 583 3.95 21.53 2.09
C VAL A 583 4.27 20.08 2.45
N GLN A 584 3.40 19.16 2.10
CA GLN A 584 3.55 17.73 2.35
C GLN A 584 3.31 16.95 1.07
N SER A 585 4.18 15.98 0.77
CA SER A 585 4.03 15.14 -0.42
C SER A 585 2.73 14.33 -0.35
N SER A 586 2.02 14.26 -1.47
CA SER A 586 0.87 13.38 -1.67
C SER A 586 1.21 12.15 -2.52
N TYR A 587 2.49 11.91 -2.81
CA TYR A 587 2.91 10.87 -3.76
C TYR A 587 2.48 9.45 -3.37
N LEU A 588 2.62 9.07 -2.10
CA LEU A 588 2.08 7.82 -1.57
C LEU A 588 0.79 8.07 -0.79
N SER A 589 -0.20 8.60 -1.45
CA SER A 589 -1.57 8.64 -0.95
C SER A 589 -2.45 7.72 -1.80
N HIS A 590 -3.59 7.30 -1.25
CA HIS A 590 -4.59 6.51 -1.96
C HIS A 590 -5.16 7.21 -3.21
N CYS A 591 -4.98 8.53 -3.32
CA CYS A 591 -5.40 9.33 -4.48
C CYS A 591 -4.28 9.65 -5.46
N ALA A 592 -3.00 9.34 -5.15
CA ALA A 592 -1.88 9.82 -5.96
C ALA A 592 -1.95 9.40 -7.43
N HIS A 593 -2.39 8.17 -7.68
CA HIS A 593 -2.62 7.69 -9.03
C HIS A 593 -3.75 8.44 -9.73
N TYR A 594 -4.88 8.60 -9.06
CA TYR A 594 -6.04 9.35 -9.58
C TYR A 594 -5.65 10.81 -9.89
N GLN A 595 -4.89 11.48 -9.00
CA GLN A 595 -4.34 12.83 -9.26
C GLN A 595 -3.51 12.87 -10.54
N ALA A 596 -2.59 11.92 -10.70
CA ALA A 596 -1.72 11.85 -11.87
C ALA A 596 -2.48 11.62 -13.19
N ARG A 597 -3.67 11.03 -13.12
CA ARG A 597 -4.59 10.86 -14.26
C ARG A 597 -5.37 12.13 -14.58
N VAL A 598 -5.74 12.91 -13.57
CA VAL A 598 -6.59 14.09 -13.71
C VAL A 598 -5.80 15.34 -14.10
N LEU A 599 -4.65 15.57 -13.50
CA LEU A 599 -3.89 16.81 -13.67
C LEU A 599 -3.50 17.13 -15.14
N PRO A 600 -3.19 16.15 -16.00
CA PRO A 600 -2.99 16.42 -17.42
C PRO A 600 -4.19 17.06 -18.13
N LEU A 601 -5.42 16.83 -17.63
CA LEU A 601 -6.63 17.39 -18.21
C LEU A 601 -6.73 18.92 -18.06
N ILE A 602 -5.96 19.51 -17.14
CA ILE A 602 -5.82 20.96 -16.97
C ILE A 602 -4.41 21.45 -17.34
N GLY A 603 -3.66 20.68 -18.14
CA GLY A 603 -2.38 21.08 -18.73
C GLY A 603 -1.17 20.89 -17.83
N GLN A 604 -1.30 20.23 -16.70
CA GLN A 604 -0.15 19.84 -15.90
C GLN A 604 0.48 18.57 -16.48
N ALA A 605 1.42 18.75 -17.40
CA ALA A 605 2.18 17.64 -17.97
C ALA A 605 3.19 17.06 -16.96
N ASN A 606 3.71 15.87 -17.25
CA ASN A 606 4.76 15.20 -16.46
C ASN A 606 4.36 14.86 -15.01
N THR A 607 3.11 14.49 -14.80
CA THR A 607 2.65 14.01 -13.50
C THR A 607 3.16 12.60 -13.20
N ARG A 608 3.68 12.42 -11.99
CA ARG A 608 4.14 11.12 -11.49
C ARG A 608 2.98 10.34 -10.86
N SER A 609 3.00 9.03 -11.06
CA SER A 609 2.03 8.11 -10.49
C SER A 609 2.76 6.94 -9.84
N PRO A 610 2.56 6.69 -8.53
CA PRO A 610 3.19 5.55 -7.86
C PRO A 610 2.79 4.21 -8.50
N TYR A 611 1.55 4.07 -8.97
CA TYR A 611 1.10 2.85 -9.62
C TYR A 611 1.74 2.65 -10.99
N ARG A 612 1.79 3.71 -11.82
CA ARG A 612 2.42 3.63 -13.15
C ARG A 612 3.90 3.32 -13.04
N GLU A 613 4.59 3.94 -12.10
CA GLU A 613 6.01 3.73 -11.87
C GLU A 613 6.34 2.34 -11.32
N ALA A 614 5.43 1.76 -10.54
CA ALA A 614 5.56 0.41 -10.01
C ALA A 614 5.10 -0.67 -10.99
N PHE A 615 4.28 -0.33 -11.98
CA PHE A 615 3.70 -1.30 -12.93
C PHE A 615 4.70 -1.67 -14.02
N VAL A 616 5.85 -2.17 -13.61
CA VAL A 616 6.99 -2.58 -14.45
C VAL A 616 7.35 -4.02 -14.16
N GLY A 617 7.84 -4.75 -15.16
CA GLY A 617 8.20 -6.17 -15.08
C GLY A 617 7.93 -6.90 -16.39
N SER A 618 8.55 -8.07 -16.54
CA SER A 618 8.48 -8.86 -17.77
C SER A 618 7.12 -9.52 -17.98
N THR A 619 6.49 -9.93 -16.89
CA THR A 619 5.17 -10.58 -16.93
C THR A 619 4.10 -9.71 -16.28
N VAL A 620 2.83 -10.01 -16.55
CA VAL A 620 1.72 -9.38 -15.83
C VAL A 620 1.78 -9.70 -14.34
N ALA A 621 2.28 -10.87 -13.97
CA ALA A 621 2.47 -11.27 -12.59
C ALA A 621 3.46 -10.36 -11.87
N ASP A 622 4.66 -10.18 -12.46
CA ASP A 622 5.71 -9.32 -11.88
C ASP A 622 5.21 -7.89 -11.71
N ARG A 623 4.55 -7.34 -12.74
CA ARG A 623 3.97 -6.00 -12.69
C ARG A 623 2.92 -5.87 -11.59
N THR A 624 2.08 -6.90 -11.42
CA THR A 624 1.06 -6.91 -10.36
C THR A 624 1.69 -6.96 -8.97
N VAL A 625 2.70 -7.80 -8.77
CA VAL A 625 3.41 -7.91 -7.49
C VAL A 625 4.10 -6.60 -7.14
N ASN A 626 4.80 -5.98 -8.08
CA ASN A 626 5.43 -4.66 -7.87
C ASN A 626 4.39 -3.58 -7.52
N LEU A 627 3.23 -3.62 -8.17
CA LEU A 627 2.13 -2.72 -7.86
C LEU A 627 1.57 -2.96 -6.46
N LEU A 628 1.42 -4.22 -6.04
CA LEU A 628 0.95 -4.58 -4.69
C LEU A 628 1.92 -4.13 -3.60
N TYR A 629 3.23 -4.16 -3.83
CA TYR A 629 4.20 -3.57 -2.90
C TYR A 629 4.01 -2.05 -2.76
N THR A 630 3.65 -1.38 -3.83
CA THR A 630 3.34 0.06 -3.76
C THR A 630 2.04 0.32 -3.01
N VAL A 631 1.04 -0.54 -3.17
CA VAL A 631 -0.20 -0.50 -2.38
C VAL A 631 0.11 -0.68 -0.89
N ASP A 632 0.96 -1.63 -0.54
CA ASP A 632 1.41 -1.83 0.84
C ASP A 632 2.11 -0.58 1.42
N GLN A 633 2.90 0.12 0.61
CA GLN A 633 3.52 1.39 1.01
C GLN A 633 2.51 2.52 1.25
N ILE A 634 1.37 2.49 0.60
CA ILE A 634 0.29 3.44 0.84
C ILE A 634 -0.42 3.14 2.18
N GLY A 635 -0.41 1.89 2.60
CA GLY A 635 -1.14 1.41 3.77
C GLY A 635 -2.60 1.10 3.44
N ILE A 636 -3.53 1.41 4.34
CA ILE A 636 -4.95 1.11 4.13
C ILE A 636 -5.45 1.84 2.89
N LEU A 637 -5.74 1.07 1.84
CA LEU A 637 -6.20 1.58 0.55
C LEU A 637 -7.72 1.42 0.40
N PRO A 638 -8.50 2.51 0.46
CA PRO A 638 -9.92 2.49 0.13
C PRO A 638 -10.12 2.25 -1.37
N THR A 639 -11.21 1.58 -1.72
CA THR A 639 -11.47 1.25 -3.13
C THR A 639 -12.06 2.40 -3.95
N GLU A 640 -12.50 3.46 -3.32
CA GLU A 640 -13.21 4.57 -3.97
C GLU A 640 -12.41 5.25 -5.08
N PRO A 641 -11.18 5.77 -4.89
CA PRO A 641 -10.43 6.42 -5.95
C PRO A 641 -10.17 5.50 -7.15
N LEU A 642 -9.95 4.20 -6.87
CA LEU A 642 -9.74 3.17 -7.89
C LEU A 642 -10.98 2.98 -8.76
N LEU A 643 -12.15 2.84 -8.14
CA LEU A 643 -13.41 2.63 -8.86
C LEU A 643 -13.91 3.90 -9.55
N LEU A 644 -13.61 5.08 -8.97
CA LEU A 644 -13.94 6.37 -9.60
C LEU A 644 -13.11 6.62 -10.85
N GLU A 645 -11.87 6.16 -10.91
CA GLU A 645 -11.10 6.21 -12.15
C GLU A 645 -11.82 5.51 -13.30
N TYR A 646 -12.40 4.32 -13.05
CA TYR A 646 -13.20 3.61 -14.06
C TYR A 646 -14.39 4.44 -14.58
N VAL A 647 -15.13 5.02 -13.66
CA VAL A 647 -16.40 5.70 -13.98
C VAL A 647 -16.16 7.06 -14.64
N GLU A 648 -15.09 7.75 -14.28
CA GLU A 648 -14.84 9.14 -14.64
C GLU A 648 -13.81 9.31 -15.76
N LEU A 649 -12.74 8.52 -15.74
CA LEU A 649 -11.57 8.70 -16.60
C LEU A 649 -11.36 7.53 -17.58
N GLY A 650 -12.04 6.42 -17.34
CA GLY A 650 -11.68 5.13 -17.92
C GLY A 650 -10.45 4.51 -17.23
N PRO A 651 -10.40 3.20 -17.07
CA PRO A 651 -9.34 2.53 -16.30
C PRO A 651 -7.99 2.61 -17.02
N SER A 652 -6.93 2.86 -16.25
CA SER A 652 -5.56 2.53 -16.64
C SER A 652 -5.31 1.02 -16.52
N ALA A 653 -4.18 0.55 -17.05
CA ALA A 653 -3.81 -0.85 -16.92
C ALA A 653 -3.58 -1.24 -15.46
N GLU A 654 -2.94 -0.36 -14.70
CA GLU A 654 -2.65 -0.50 -13.27
C GLU A 654 -3.95 -0.59 -12.46
N CYS A 655 -4.88 0.33 -12.74
CA CYS A 655 -6.20 0.37 -12.11
C CYS A 655 -7.01 -0.90 -12.41
N ALA A 656 -6.98 -1.38 -13.65
CA ALA A 656 -7.68 -2.59 -14.05
C ALA A 656 -7.18 -3.83 -13.28
N VAL A 657 -5.87 -3.97 -13.17
CA VAL A 657 -5.25 -5.09 -12.45
C VAL A 657 -5.56 -5.02 -10.95
N LEU A 658 -5.44 -3.86 -10.31
CA LEU A 658 -5.77 -3.72 -8.88
C LEU A 658 -7.24 -3.99 -8.61
N THR A 659 -8.13 -3.54 -9.50
CA THR A 659 -9.57 -3.80 -9.37
C THR A 659 -9.85 -5.30 -9.39
N ASP A 660 -9.21 -6.06 -10.29
CA ASP A 660 -9.38 -7.51 -10.36
C ASP A 660 -8.82 -8.19 -9.10
N VAL A 661 -7.63 -7.80 -8.65
CA VAL A 661 -7.02 -8.34 -7.42
C VAL A 661 -7.92 -8.08 -6.20
N PHE A 662 -8.44 -6.87 -6.06
CA PHE A 662 -9.29 -6.53 -4.91
C PHE A 662 -10.65 -7.22 -4.97
N LEU A 663 -11.22 -7.38 -6.14
CA LEU A 663 -12.45 -8.16 -6.32
C LEU A 663 -12.26 -9.62 -5.91
N GLY A 664 -11.15 -10.23 -6.36
CA GLY A 664 -10.77 -11.59 -5.98
C GLY A 664 -10.56 -11.72 -4.46
N ALA A 665 -9.85 -10.76 -3.84
CA ALA A 665 -9.60 -10.76 -2.40
C ALA A 665 -10.89 -10.59 -1.56
N MET A 666 -11.80 -9.71 -2.00
CA MET A 666 -13.10 -9.57 -1.32
C MET A 666 -13.96 -10.83 -1.45
N LYS A 667 -13.95 -11.44 -2.63
CA LYS A 667 -14.68 -12.69 -2.85
C LYS A 667 -14.09 -13.83 -2.00
N HIS A 668 -12.77 -13.92 -1.93
CA HIS A 668 -12.10 -14.91 -1.07
C HIS A 668 -12.45 -14.70 0.41
N HIS A 669 -12.43 -13.46 0.87
CA HIS A 669 -12.89 -13.13 2.22
C HIS A 669 -14.34 -13.59 2.46
N PHE A 670 -15.23 -13.33 1.51
CA PHE A 670 -16.62 -13.77 1.59
C PHE A 670 -16.74 -15.29 1.63
N ASP A 671 -15.96 -16.02 0.85
CA ASP A 671 -15.97 -17.49 0.85
C ASP A 671 -15.53 -18.10 2.19
N LEU A 672 -14.61 -17.43 2.87
CA LEU A 672 -14.10 -17.85 4.17
C LEU A 672 -15.03 -17.48 5.34
N THR A 673 -15.64 -16.31 5.27
CA THR A 673 -16.33 -15.71 6.44
C THR A 673 -17.83 -15.54 6.26
N GLY A 674 -18.33 -15.61 5.03
CA GLY A 674 -19.71 -15.24 4.70
C GLY A 674 -19.98 -13.73 4.75
N GLN A 675 -18.96 -12.89 5.05
CA GLN A 675 -19.11 -11.45 5.19
C GLN A 675 -18.85 -10.72 3.89
N LEU A 676 -19.85 -10.00 3.37
CA LEU A 676 -19.69 -9.10 2.23
C LEU A 676 -18.95 -7.83 2.65
N LEU A 677 -17.93 -7.48 1.90
CA LEU A 677 -17.17 -6.23 2.07
C LEU A 677 -17.43 -5.28 0.90
N ALA A 678 -17.51 -4.00 1.21
CA ALA A 678 -17.46 -2.89 0.25
C ALA A 678 -16.67 -1.75 0.91
N PRO A 679 -15.34 -1.90 1.06
CA PRO A 679 -14.52 -0.99 1.85
C PRO A 679 -14.31 0.35 1.17
N SER A 680 -14.50 1.44 1.92
CA SER A 680 -14.27 2.81 1.48
C SER A 680 -14.14 3.76 2.67
N GLU A 681 -13.66 4.97 2.41
CA GLU A 681 -13.76 6.07 3.37
C GLU A 681 -15.23 6.42 3.59
N THR A 682 -15.64 6.53 4.85
CA THR A 682 -17.07 6.69 5.13
C THR A 682 -17.29 7.55 6.39
N PRO A 683 -18.12 8.60 6.33
CA PRO A 683 -18.63 9.24 7.53
C PRO A 683 -19.59 8.29 8.25
N ILE A 684 -19.49 8.23 9.59
CA ILE A 684 -20.31 7.37 10.43
C ILE A 684 -21.14 8.18 11.41
N ASP A 685 -22.20 7.59 11.94
CA ASP A 685 -23.20 8.27 12.77
C ASP A 685 -22.81 8.40 14.26
N THR A 686 -21.63 7.91 14.61
CA THR A 686 -21.08 7.92 15.97
C THR A 686 -19.61 8.34 15.95
N ALA A 687 -19.02 8.66 17.10
CA ALA A 687 -17.57 8.85 17.18
C ALA A 687 -16.85 7.55 16.77
N PRO A 688 -15.80 7.65 15.97
CA PRO A 688 -14.96 8.81 15.61
C PRO A 688 -15.46 9.67 14.43
N TRP A 689 -16.68 9.54 13.98
CA TRP A 689 -17.40 10.30 12.95
C TRP A 689 -16.94 10.09 11.51
N PHE A 690 -15.76 9.57 11.30
CA PHE A 690 -15.21 9.24 9.98
C PHE A 690 -14.19 8.12 10.10
N VAL A 691 -14.28 7.15 9.20
CA VAL A 691 -13.36 6.01 9.13
C VAL A 691 -12.75 5.88 7.75
N TYR A 692 -11.48 5.45 7.72
CA TYR A 692 -10.79 4.99 6.53
C TYR A 692 -10.78 3.47 6.58
N GLN A 693 -11.35 2.85 5.57
CA GLN A 693 -11.42 1.41 5.49
C GLN A 693 -10.97 0.96 4.11
N GLY A 694 -10.12 -0.05 4.08
CA GLY A 694 -9.58 -0.50 2.82
C GLY A 694 -8.74 -1.76 2.94
N PHE A 695 -8.12 -2.07 1.83
CA PHE A 695 -7.17 -3.15 1.69
C PHE A 695 -5.83 -2.75 2.31
N ASP A 696 -5.20 -3.68 3.04
CA ASP A 696 -3.92 -3.51 3.71
C ASP A 696 -3.12 -4.81 3.59
N LEU A 697 -2.00 -4.75 2.88
CA LEU A 697 -1.18 -5.93 2.63
C LEU A 697 -0.22 -6.22 3.80
N GLY A 698 0.14 -5.20 4.57
CA GLY A 698 1.18 -5.26 5.60
C GLY A 698 0.75 -5.89 6.92
N HIS A 699 -0.52 -6.27 7.09
CA HIS A 699 -1.07 -6.80 8.33
C HIS A 699 -1.69 -8.20 8.15
N GLU A 700 -1.83 -8.93 9.26
CA GLU A 700 -2.48 -10.26 9.28
C GLU A 700 -3.90 -10.22 8.73
N THR A 701 -4.64 -9.15 9.04
CA THR A 701 -5.96 -8.89 8.46
C THR A 701 -5.79 -8.00 7.25
N ARG A 702 -6.26 -8.44 6.09
CA ARG A 702 -6.14 -7.70 4.82
C ARG A 702 -7.15 -6.57 4.65
N TRP A 703 -8.19 -6.54 5.46
CA TRP A 703 -9.23 -5.52 5.41
C TRP A 703 -9.31 -4.82 6.75
N ASN A 704 -8.78 -3.61 6.78
CA ASN A 704 -8.56 -2.88 8.01
C ASN A 704 -9.32 -1.56 8.05
N VAL A 705 -9.57 -1.10 9.27
CA VAL A 705 -10.23 0.17 9.56
C VAL A 705 -9.28 1.04 10.36
N SER A 706 -9.16 2.29 9.99
CA SER A 706 -8.47 3.30 10.78
C SER A 706 -9.31 4.57 10.94
N TYR A 707 -9.00 5.35 11.95
CA TYR A 707 -9.61 6.66 12.14
C TYR A 707 -8.61 7.65 12.76
N ARG A 708 -8.92 8.93 12.66
CA ARG A 708 -8.12 9.98 13.30
C ARG A 708 -8.79 10.47 14.57
N LYS A 709 -8.01 10.61 15.63
CA LYS A 709 -8.42 11.26 16.88
C LYS A 709 -7.41 12.39 17.17
N GLY A 710 -7.82 13.61 16.89
CA GLY A 710 -6.90 14.74 16.94
C GLY A 710 -5.81 14.66 15.87
N ARG A 711 -4.55 14.45 16.29
CA ARG A 711 -3.40 14.28 15.39
C ARG A 711 -3.07 12.81 15.11
N ASP A 712 -3.58 11.92 15.95
CA ASP A 712 -3.19 10.50 15.92
C ASP A 712 -4.05 9.71 14.96
N VAL A 713 -3.42 8.84 14.20
CA VAL A 713 -4.09 7.81 13.41
C VAL A 713 -4.19 6.56 14.27
N PHE A 714 -5.41 6.17 14.60
CA PHE A 714 -5.67 4.94 15.34
C PHE A 714 -5.81 3.80 14.34
N PHE A 715 -4.93 2.85 14.47
CA PHE A 715 -4.99 1.58 13.78
C PHE A 715 -4.65 0.46 14.79
N ASP A 716 -5.68 -0.24 15.22
CA ASP A 716 -5.61 -1.49 15.96
C ASP A 716 -6.74 -2.36 15.42
N PRO A 717 -6.45 -3.48 14.75
CA PRO A 717 -7.46 -4.30 14.10
C PRO A 717 -8.60 -4.71 15.04
N VAL A 718 -8.31 -4.94 16.32
CA VAL A 718 -9.32 -5.33 17.31
C VAL A 718 -10.14 -4.11 17.74
N ALA A 719 -9.48 -3.02 18.10
CA ALA A 719 -10.14 -1.82 18.61
C ALA A 719 -10.94 -1.07 17.53
N THR A 720 -10.52 -1.16 16.26
CA THR A 720 -11.19 -0.51 15.13
C THR A 720 -12.26 -1.37 14.46
N SER A 721 -12.27 -2.68 14.71
CA SER A 721 -13.25 -3.62 14.15
C SER A 721 -14.72 -3.22 14.32
N PRO A 722 -15.15 -2.66 15.46
CA PRO A 722 -16.55 -2.21 15.63
C PRO A 722 -16.97 -1.09 14.66
N TYR A 723 -16.02 -0.40 14.07
CA TYR A 723 -16.26 0.68 13.10
C TYR A 723 -16.17 0.20 11.65
N GLY A 724 -16.10 -1.10 11.40
CA GLY A 724 -16.12 -1.67 10.06
C GLY A 724 -17.43 -1.38 9.35
N ILE A 725 -17.37 -0.88 8.12
CA ILE A 725 -18.52 -0.41 7.35
C ILE A 725 -18.58 -1.13 5.99
N PHE A 726 -19.76 -1.60 5.64
CA PHE A 726 -20.12 -1.89 4.26
C PHE A 726 -20.58 -0.57 3.62
N SER A 727 -19.73 0.04 2.80
CA SER A 727 -19.97 1.35 2.21
C SER A 727 -20.98 1.27 1.06
N THR A 728 -22.06 2.06 1.15
CA THR A 728 -23.10 2.10 0.12
C THR A 728 -22.54 2.52 -1.23
N LYS A 729 -21.80 3.63 -1.29
CA LYS A 729 -21.21 4.13 -2.55
C LYS A 729 -20.27 3.10 -3.19
N ALA A 730 -19.45 2.39 -2.39
CA ALA A 730 -18.57 1.36 -2.91
C ALA A 730 -19.33 0.16 -3.48
N ALA A 731 -20.43 -0.26 -2.86
CA ALA A 731 -21.27 -1.34 -3.39
C ALA A 731 -21.83 -1.02 -4.77
N TYR A 732 -22.36 0.20 -4.96
CA TYR A 732 -22.84 0.65 -6.27
C TYR A 732 -21.71 0.77 -7.30
N LEU A 733 -20.55 1.31 -6.92
CA LEU A 733 -19.39 1.40 -7.80
C LEU A 733 -18.88 0.02 -8.21
N TRP A 734 -18.77 -0.93 -7.28
CA TRP A 734 -18.34 -2.30 -7.61
C TRP A 734 -19.23 -2.95 -8.65
N TYR A 735 -20.55 -2.86 -8.48
CA TYR A 735 -21.46 -3.41 -9.48
C TYR A 735 -21.37 -2.65 -10.81
N ALA A 736 -21.22 -1.33 -10.78
CA ALA A 736 -21.09 -0.54 -12.00
C ALA A 736 -19.82 -0.86 -12.79
N VAL A 737 -18.71 -1.15 -12.10
CA VAL A 737 -17.39 -1.39 -12.70
C VAL A 737 -17.22 -2.86 -13.09
N ARG A 738 -17.67 -3.79 -12.27
CA ARG A 738 -17.56 -5.25 -12.46
C ARG A 738 -18.89 -5.94 -12.24
N PRO A 739 -19.88 -5.80 -13.15
CA PRO A 739 -21.17 -6.47 -13.01
C PRO A 739 -20.99 -7.99 -13.07
N CYS A 740 -21.28 -8.67 -11.98
CA CYS A 740 -21.27 -10.12 -11.81
C CYS A 740 -22.19 -10.53 -10.65
N ALA A 741 -22.41 -11.82 -10.46
CA ALA A 741 -23.31 -12.29 -9.42
C ALA A 741 -22.85 -11.88 -8.00
N PHE A 742 -21.56 -11.84 -7.73
CA PHE A 742 -21.01 -11.42 -6.44
C PHE A 742 -21.23 -9.94 -6.16
N THR A 743 -20.91 -9.05 -7.11
CA THR A 743 -21.15 -7.61 -6.95
C THR A 743 -22.64 -7.26 -7.00
N ARG A 744 -23.48 -8.11 -7.62
CA ARG A 744 -24.93 -7.98 -7.54
C ARG A 744 -25.41 -8.23 -6.11
N GLN A 745 -24.86 -9.19 -5.37
CA GLN A 745 -25.18 -9.40 -3.95
C GLN A 745 -24.85 -8.17 -3.10
N MET A 746 -23.72 -7.49 -3.41
CA MET A 746 -23.38 -6.23 -2.74
C MET A 746 -24.42 -5.14 -3.02
N LEU A 747 -24.83 -5.01 -4.28
CA LEU A 747 -25.87 -4.05 -4.65
C LEU A 747 -27.20 -4.36 -3.98
N ASP A 748 -27.64 -5.63 -4.00
CA ASP A 748 -28.90 -6.07 -3.39
C ASP A 748 -28.92 -5.79 -1.88
N LEU A 749 -27.79 -6.00 -1.19
CA LEU A 749 -27.64 -5.65 0.23
C LEU A 749 -27.79 -4.14 0.44
N ALA A 750 -27.11 -3.32 -0.36
CA ALA A 750 -27.24 -1.88 -0.30
C ALA A 750 -28.69 -1.43 -0.59
N GLN A 751 -29.34 -1.95 -1.63
CA GLN A 751 -30.71 -1.65 -1.99
C GLN A 751 -31.71 -2.02 -0.90
N SER A 752 -31.51 -3.14 -0.23
CA SER A 752 -32.41 -3.62 0.81
C SER A 752 -32.29 -2.89 2.14
N ARG A 753 -31.07 -2.33 2.45
CA ARG A 753 -30.79 -1.84 3.79
C ARG A 753 -30.26 -0.40 3.87
N ALA A 754 -29.75 0.18 2.77
CA ALA A 754 -29.18 1.53 2.83
C ALA A 754 -30.14 2.65 2.44
N ARG A 755 -31.36 2.35 2.00
CA ARG A 755 -32.40 3.36 1.71
C ARG A 755 -32.94 3.97 2.98
N ILE A 756 -33.08 5.29 3.01
CA ILE A 756 -33.68 6.04 4.13
C ILE A 756 -34.88 6.83 3.59
N ASP A 757 -36.03 6.17 3.45
CA ASP A 757 -37.30 6.73 2.96
C ASP A 757 -37.13 7.84 1.87
N ASP A 758 -37.50 9.08 2.18
CA ASP A 758 -37.33 10.26 1.33
C ASP A 758 -36.02 11.03 1.60
N PHE A 759 -35.16 10.52 2.45
CA PHE A 759 -34.00 11.24 2.99
C PHE A 759 -32.70 11.08 2.19
N GLY A 760 -32.56 10.01 1.44
CA GLY A 760 -31.41 9.66 0.64
C GLY A 760 -30.88 8.26 0.94
N MET A 761 -29.69 7.97 0.42
CA MET A 761 -28.98 6.73 0.71
C MET A 761 -28.12 6.92 1.96
N SER A 762 -28.15 5.95 2.87
CA SER A 762 -27.23 5.89 4.02
C SER A 762 -25.77 5.80 3.55
N SER A 763 -24.85 6.39 4.29
CA SER A 763 -23.42 6.31 4.03
C SER A 763 -22.89 4.86 4.00
N GLY A 764 -23.48 3.99 4.81
CA GLY A 764 -23.14 2.57 4.86
C GLY A 764 -23.92 1.81 5.93
N LEU A 765 -23.53 0.55 6.07
CA LEU A 765 -24.03 -0.38 7.07
C LEU A 765 -22.87 -0.83 7.93
N PHE A 766 -23.02 -0.88 9.25
CA PHE A 766 -22.01 -1.49 10.11
C PHE A 766 -21.88 -2.98 9.75
N LEU A 767 -20.65 -3.48 9.61
CA LEU A 767 -20.41 -4.89 9.22
C LEU A 767 -21.03 -5.90 10.19
N ASP A 768 -21.19 -5.51 11.46
CA ASP A 768 -21.91 -6.32 12.44
C ASP A 768 -23.42 -6.32 12.11
N GLY A 769 -23.87 -7.44 11.58
CA GLY A 769 -25.26 -7.67 11.19
C GLY A 769 -25.79 -6.76 10.06
N TYR A 770 -24.90 -6.04 9.38
CA TYR A 770 -25.26 -5.03 8.37
C TYR A 770 -26.30 -4.03 8.86
N THR A 771 -26.05 -3.53 10.06
CA THR A 771 -26.95 -2.56 10.69
C THR A 771 -26.82 -1.20 10.04
N GLN A 772 -27.95 -0.63 9.58
CA GLN A 772 -27.98 0.71 8.97
C GLN A 772 -27.59 1.77 9.99
N MET A 773 -26.81 2.76 9.54
CA MET A 773 -26.58 4.00 10.28
C MET A 773 -27.89 4.75 10.48
N LYS A 774 -28.19 5.14 11.70
CA LYS A 774 -29.50 5.74 12.05
C LYS A 774 -29.69 7.10 11.39
N ASN A 775 -30.56 7.12 10.39
CA ASN A 775 -30.97 8.36 9.68
C ASN A 775 -29.76 9.24 9.30
N HIS A 776 -28.68 8.62 8.80
CA HIS A 776 -27.46 9.29 8.45
C HIS A 776 -27.17 9.12 6.97
N ALA A 777 -27.26 10.21 6.21
CA ALA A 777 -26.95 10.27 4.78
C ALA A 777 -25.91 11.36 4.52
N ASP A 778 -25.04 11.15 3.55
CA ASP A 778 -24.01 12.11 3.16
C ASP A 778 -24.00 12.41 1.65
N LEU A 779 -23.44 13.57 1.33
CA LEU A 779 -23.38 14.11 -0.03
C LEU A 779 -22.52 13.23 -0.94
N ASN A 780 -21.35 12.80 -0.48
CA ASN A 780 -20.42 12.02 -1.26
C ASN A 780 -21.05 10.68 -1.70
N THR A 781 -21.67 9.97 -0.76
CA THR A 781 -22.38 8.72 -1.05
C THR A 781 -23.47 8.90 -2.09
N ASN A 782 -24.36 9.89 -1.90
CA ASN A 782 -25.49 10.10 -2.81
C ASN A 782 -25.04 10.60 -4.19
N GLY A 783 -24.01 11.46 -4.26
CA GLY A 783 -23.40 11.89 -5.50
C GLY A 783 -22.76 10.75 -6.30
N ILE A 784 -22.04 9.85 -5.61
CA ILE A 784 -21.37 8.69 -6.23
C ILE A 784 -22.38 7.62 -6.66
N VAL A 785 -23.42 7.36 -5.88
CA VAL A 785 -24.52 6.46 -6.29
C VAL A 785 -25.13 6.90 -7.61
N LEU A 786 -25.41 8.20 -7.77
CA LEU A 786 -25.89 8.74 -9.05
C LEU A 786 -24.91 8.50 -10.20
N GLN A 787 -23.61 8.73 -9.98
CA GLN A 787 -22.59 8.50 -11.00
C GLN A 787 -22.51 7.02 -11.41
N ALA A 788 -22.52 6.10 -10.44
CA ALA A 788 -22.49 4.66 -10.68
C ALA A 788 -23.73 4.22 -11.51
N LEU A 789 -24.91 4.71 -11.14
CA LEU A 789 -26.17 4.41 -11.84
C LEU A 789 -26.22 5.00 -13.25
N ALA A 790 -25.72 6.23 -13.44
CA ALA A 790 -25.61 6.82 -14.77
C ALA A 790 -24.59 6.05 -15.66
N HIS A 791 -23.48 5.57 -15.07
CA HIS A 791 -22.54 4.72 -15.77
C HIS A 791 -23.19 3.39 -16.21
N LEU A 792 -23.94 2.73 -15.34
CA LEU A 792 -24.69 1.50 -15.67
C LEU A 792 -25.72 1.75 -16.78
N LYS A 793 -26.51 2.83 -16.69
CA LYS A 793 -27.51 3.18 -17.72
C LYS A 793 -26.87 3.37 -19.10
N ARG A 794 -25.70 4.04 -19.15
CA ARG A 794 -24.94 4.20 -20.42
C ARG A 794 -24.44 2.88 -20.99
N ARG A 795 -24.04 1.93 -20.14
CA ARG A 795 -23.51 0.61 -20.58
C ARG A 795 -24.62 -0.39 -20.93
N ALA A 796 -25.82 -0.18 -20.40
CA ALA A 796 -26.99 -1.03 -20.71
C ALA A 796 -27.70 -0.64 -22.03
N ARG A 797 -27.39 0.57 -22.57
CA ARG A 797 -27.82 1.04 -23.90
C ARG A 797 -26.85 0.49 -24.98
#